data_65f6ae8565230abdc4b1f2a0299f578d
#
_entry.id   65f6ae8565230abdc4b1f2a0299f578d
#
_cell.length_a   1.000
_cell.length_b   1.000
_cell.length_c   1.000
_cell.angle_alpha   90.00
_cell.angle_beta   90.00
_cell.angle_gamma   90.00
#
_symmetry.space_group_name_H-M   'P 1'
#
loop_
_entity.id
_entity.type
_entity.pdbx_description
1 polymer ?
#
loop_
_entity_poly.entity_id
_entity_poly.type
_entity_poly.pdbx_seq_one_letter_code
_entity_poly.pdbx_strand_id
1 'polypeptide(L)'
;MTRIDAATTTLRRSHRRLLATLMMSTALGIGMLPGVLPVSEVSAQAARTHDFNIPSQPLNRALRTLADQSGIQVAYRTAIASGATSPAVSGSMSTEQALSRLLAGTGLIYSFTDANTVMIGDTIVDAPMAADGSLVLDTIDVTGQADRNAATGSGFQGTPDWVYETPASVSVISREAIQNAPVRNTRDLLDNVAGVYANRSEAQNPGIAVNIRGLQDQNRVVTMIDGARQNFQRSGHGATQRTYVDTAFIREIDVEKSGTSGVGGAGALGGSVNFRTVEADDIITGDKKWGVEVNAGTGTNEFTFDGSGIAAFRVSDSFSVLGGIAHKKVGEYEIGKNGELALNDLTVENGSVLSTGQEVLATMLKAEAEFTDDLKGSLAWIRNDSEFSHGSYDTDDLVFTENTQDVLNNTITANLNWDPDSDLINLNARLWYNHTRNEEVRGASSVTNYLDWPVDYRLGTLGVSLDNTSTFDTALGGLSWNYGVEAFWDRGKTEADTFYDSNGTDLTASFTGATPTGNRDVYSAFTNATLEHDDWLVVSGGLRYDYYNLHGTTSVFGLETTSTTSCALYHPVLTTLCLAPVTNTTTTYPETVLDVDNSQGEFLPTAMVAVQPYDWLQPFVKYSRSMRPPSIMETFFTGGHPGATVVQYAPNPDLVAEVGDTFEIGANVTQNGLFAADDSFRFKAVGFYRQIDNYISMGTVVRPETGREHTAYVNVDGTTRMKGIELEASYDAGRWYAGSSYTYLDTEFGDSYTYAGTTYDVSPSVIFVPPRNKVSLDAGVRLFEKKLVVGGRINYVGGTSPNIGSLTASYVSEDYTLYDVYGSYAFNENTTLRFAVSNLTDVAYVPALGTTSYPGPGRTATVSLGFKF
;
A
#
# COMPACT_ATOMS: atom_id res chain seq x y z
N MET A 1 -7.76 42.90 -3.59
CA MET A 1 -7.62 41.82 -2.59
C MET A 1 -6.55 40.79 -2.98
N THR A 2 -5.84 40.98 -4.07
CA THR A 2 -4.89 40.04 -4.70
C THR A 2 -3.43 40.09 -4.21
N ARG A 3 -3.14 40.81 -3.13
CA ARG A 3 -1.75 40.96 -2.60
C ARG A 3 -1.45 40.19 -1.31
N ILE A 4 -2.43 39.57 -0.68
CA ILE A 4 -2.25 38.88 0.62
C ILE A 4 -1.93 37.37 0.40
N ASP A 5 -2.48 36.75 -0.65
CA ASP A 5 -2.28 35.31 -0.89
C ASP A 5 -0.92 34.97 -1.49
N ALA A 6 -0.36 35.86 -2.34
CA ALA A 6 1.01 35.70 -2.84
C ALA A 6 2.09 35.76 -1.72
N ALA A 7 1.80 36.45 -0.63
CA ALA A 7 2.68 36.54 0.52
C ALA A 7 2.66 35.27 1.37
N THR A 8 1.51 34.58 1.47
CA THR A 8 1.38 33.31 2.22
C THR A 8 2.02 32.14 1.49
N THR A 9 1.90 32.09 0.18
CA THR A 9 2.54 31.05 -0.65
C THR A 9 4.06 31.20 -0.66
N THR A 10 4.56 32.44 -0.69
CA THR A 10 6.01 32.72 -0.62
C THR A 10 6.58 32.43 0.78
N LEU A 11 5.81 32.63 1.85
CA LEU A 11 6.22 32.27 3.21
C LEU A 11 6.29 30.76 3.41
N ARG A 12 5.34 29.98 2.86
CA ARG A 12 5.40 28.51 2.87
C ARG A 12 6.62 27.98 2.10
N ARG A 13 6.91 28.52 0.91
CA ARG A 13 8.09 28.15 0.12
C ARG A 13 9.42 28.48 0.84
N SER A 14 9.47 29.56 1.61
CA SER A 14 10.68 29.93 2.36
C SER A 14 10.94 29.01 3.55
N HIS A 15 9.92 28.53 4.24
CA HIS A 15 10.08 27.58 5.35
C HIS A 15 10.52 26.19 4.88
N ARG A 16 9.97 25.71 3.76
CA ARG A 16 10.39 24.42 3.14
C ARG A 16 11.85 24.47 2.69
N ARG A 17 12.28 25.57 2.06
CA ARG A 17 13.69 25.75 1.67
C ARG A 17 14.64 25.82 2.87
N LEU A 18 14.20 26.39 3.99
CA LEU A 18 15.00 26.48 5.21
C LEU A 18 15.21 25.10 5.84
N LEU A 19 14.18 24.26 5.87
CA LEU A 19 14.26 22.88 6.37
C LEU A 19 15.14 21.99 5.48
N ALA A 20 14.99 22.09 4.16
CA ALA A 20 15.83 21.37 3.20
C ALA A 20 17.31 21.77 3.32
N THR A 21 17.59 23.06 3.50
CA THR A 21 18.96 23.57 3.69
C THR A 21 19.53 23.11 5.04
N LEU A 22 18.71 22.99 6.08
CA LEU A 22 19.15 22.49 7.39
C LEU A 22 19.51 20.99 7.32
N MET A 23 18.74 20.18 6.58
CA MET A 23 19.08 18.76 6.37
C MET A 23 20.36 18.57 5.56
N MET A 24 20.55 19.35 4.48
CA MET A 24 21.79 19.30 3.71
C MET A 24 23.00 19.69 4.55
N SER A 25 22.88 20.70 5.42
CA SER A 25 24.00 21.13 6.26
C SER A 25 24.34 20.10 7.35
N THR A 26 23.35 19.36 7.87
CA THR A 26 23.61 18.30 8.86
C THR A 26 24.25 17.06 8.23
N ALA A 27 23.83 16.67 7.03
CA ALA A 27 24.42 15.54 6.31
C ALA A 27 25.87 15.80 5.87
N LEU A 28 26.19 17.03 5.46
CA LEU A 28 27.56 17.45 5.11
C LEU A 28 28.45 17.74 6.33
N GLY A 29 27.87 18.11 7.47
CA GLY A 29 28.63 18.39 8.70
C GLY A 29 29.12 17.14 9.43
N ILE A 30 28.51 15.98 9.22
CA ILE A 30 28.92 14.71 9.83
C ILE A 30 30.06 14.03 9.02
N GLY A 31 30.22 14.40 7.75
CA GLY A 31 31.23 13.83 6.85
C GLY A 31 32.67 14.38 7.01
N MET A 32 32.93 15.38 7.88
CA MET A 32 34.23 16.01 8.03
C MET A 32 34.76 16.01 9.47
N LEU A 33 34.89 14.85 10.10
CA LEU A 33 35.74 14.68 11.28
C LEU A 33 36.69 13.46 11.05
N PRO A 34 37.93 13.68 10.69
CA PRO A 34 38.95 12.65 10.77
C PRO A 34 39.45 12.56 12.20
N GLY A 35 38.72 11.82 13.04
CA GLY A 35 39.20 11.43 14.37
C GLY A 35 39.80 10.02 14.30
N VAL A 36 41.12 9.96 14.29
CA VAL A 36 41.88 8.74 14.50
C VAL A 36 41.58 8.23 15.91
N LEU A 37 40.79 7.17 16.02
CA LEU A 37 40.68 6.36 17.23
C LEU A 37 41.48 5.07 17.03
N PRO A 38 42.20 4.61 18.05
CA PRO A 38 43.04 3.42 17.92
C PRO A 38 42.23 2.17 17.65
N VAL A 39 42.67 1.40 16.67
CA VAL A 39 42.16 0.08 16.36
C VAL A 39 42.46 -0.80 17.59
N SER A 40 41.40 -1.10 18.36
CA SER A 40 41.47 -2.18 19.34
C SER A 40 41.27 -3.50 18.56
N GLU A 41 42.27 -4.35 18.60
CA GLU A 41 42.19 -5.70 18.09
C GLU A 41 41.01 -6.43 18.77
N VAL A 42 40.01 -6.81 18.01
CA VAL A 42 38.95 -7.72 18.46
C VAL A 42 39.60 -9.09 18.61
N SER A 43 39.97 -9.41 19.84
CA SER A 43 40.28 -10.78 20.23
C SER A 43 39.06 -11.65 20.03
N ALA A 44 39.17 -12.70 19.26
CA ALA A 44 38.21 -13.80 19.21
C ALA A 44 37.89 -14.22 20.65
N GLN A 45 36.67 -13.97 21.09
CA GLN A 45 36.22 -14.33 22.44
C GLN A 45 36.12 -15.87 22.47
N ALA A 46 37.12 -16.49 23.08
CA ALA A 46 37.09 -17.92 23.33
C ALA A 46 35.80 -18.26 24.09
N ALA A 47 35.01 -19.18 23.55
CA ALA A 47 33.76 -19.64 24.16
C ALA A 47 34.04 -19.98 25.63
N ARG A 48 33.39 -19.26 26.56
CA ARG A 48 33.49 -19.52 27.99
C ARG A 48 33.00 -20.92 28.28
N THR A 49 33.85 -21.78 28.82
CA THR A 49 33.49 -23.13 29.29
C THR A 49 33.10 -23.06 30.76
N HIS A 50 32.00 -23.72 31.08
CA HIS A 50 31.51 -23.90 32.47
C HIS A 50 31.58 -25.36 32.84
N ASP A 51 31.78 -25.64 34.14
CA ASP A 51 31.73 -27.01 34.65
C ASP A 51 30.30 -27.35 35.05
N PHE A 52 29.64 -28.15 34.20
CA PHE A 52 28.27 -28.58 34.47
C PHE A 52 28.23 -29.87 35.26
N ASN A 53 27.25 -29.95 36.17
CA ASN A 53 26.87 -31.14 36.87
C ASN A 53 25.36 -31.19 37.05
N ILE A 54 24.67 -31.62 36.00
CA ILE A 54 23.22 -31.67 35.93
C ILE A 54 22.80 -33.14 35.86
N PRO A 55 22.24 -33.74 36.91
CA PRO A 55 21.74 -35.12 36.84
C PRO A 55 20.49 -35.21 35.93
N SER A 56 20.20 -36.41 35.44
CA SER A 56 18.93 -36.67 34.74
C SER A 56 17.77 -36.36 35.66
N GLN A 57 16.91 -35.46 35.23
CA GLN A 57 15.78 -34.95 36.06
C GLN A 57 14.71 -34.31 35.12
N PRO A 58 13.52 -33.95 35.63
CA PRO A 58 12.55 -33.20 34.86
C PRO A 58 13.16 -31.98 34.17
N LEU A 59 12.83 -31.78 32.92
CA LEU A 59 13.47 -30.79 32.02
C LEU A 59 13.47 -29.38 32.63
N ASN A 60 12.36 -28.94 33.19
CA ASN A 60 12.22 -27.63 33.83
C ASN A 60 13.23 -27.41 35.00
N ARG A 61 13.59 -28.46 35.73
CA ARG A 61 14.63 -28.40 36.78
C ARG A 61 16.02 -28.39 36.17
N ALA A 62 16.22 -29.19 35.14
CA ALA A 62 17.50 -29.27 34.45
C ALA A 62 17.87 -27.94 33.79
N LEU A 63 16.91 -27.26 33.14
CA LEU A 63 17.10 -25.94 32.53
C LEU A 63 17.43 -24.88 33.59
N ARG A 64 16.73 -24.91 34.75
CA ARG A 64 17.03 -23.99 35.83
C ARG A 64 18.45 -24.23 36.39
N THR A 65 18.86 -25.49 36.57
CA THR A 65 20.22 -25.84 37.01
C THR A 65 21.26 -25.39 36.01
N LEU A 66 20.99 -25.52 34.71
CA LEU A 66 21.87 -25.02 33.63
C LEU A 66 22.01 -23.49 33.72
N ALA A 67 20.91 -22.76 33.88
CA ALA A 67 20.92 -21.32 34.05
C ALA A 67 21.76 -20.87 35.24
N ASP A 68 21.58 -21.54 36.40
CA ASP A 68 22.33 -21.26 37.63
C ASP A 68 23.84 -21.51 37.47
N GLN A 69 24.24 -22.56 36.71
CA GLN A 69 25.64 -22.93 36.52
C GLN A 69 26.37 -22.18 35.41
N SER A 70 25.65 -21.69 34.42
CA SER A 70 26.20 -20.94 33.29
C SER A 70 26.04 -19.43 33.40
N GLY A 71 25.14 -18.97 34.30
CA GLY A 71 24.82 -17.53 34.43
C GLY A 71 23.99 -16.96 33.27
N ILE A 72 23.38 -17.81 32.41
CA ILE A 72 22.48 -17.39 31.35
C ILE A 72 21.01 -17.37 31.82
N GLN A 73 20.21 -16.59 31.17
CA GLN A 73 18.76 -16.64 31.28
C GLN A 73 18.19 -17.67 30.30
N VAL A 74 17.26 -18.51 30.77
CA VAL A 74 16.63 -19.54 29.96
C VAL A 74 15.13 -19.28 29.98
N ALA A 75 14.58 -18.87 28.83
CA ALA A 75 13.16 -18.62 28.62
C ALA A 75 12.52 -19.81 27.89
N TYR A 76 11.38 -20.29 28.40
CA TYR A 76 10.58 -21.35 27.77
C TYR A 76 9.15 -21.33 28.30
N ARG A 77 8.20 -21.77 27.49
CA ARG A 77 6.82 -21.98 27.95
C ARG A 77 6.77 -23.15 28.91
N THR A 78 6.11 -22.98 30.04
CA THR A 78 6.02 -24.03 31.08
C THR A 78 5.44 -25.34 30.55
N ALA A 79 4.52 -25.28 29.59
CA ALA A 79 3.90 -26.45 28.96
C ALA A 79 4.90 -27.37 28.24
N ILE A 80 5.86 -26.83 27.48
CA ILE A 80 6.83 -27.61 26.71
C ILE A 80 7.86 -28.35 27.57
N ALA A 81 8.12 -27.87 28.80
CA ALA A 81 9.01 -28.51 29.75
C ALA A 81 8.29 -29.47 30.70
N SER A 82 6.95 -29.52 30.68
CA SER A 82 6.14 -30.40 31.48
C SER A 82 6.07 -31.80 30.88
N GLY A 83 6.54 -32.81 31.62
CA GLY A 83 6.53 -34.19 31.17
C GLY A 83 7.84 -34.71 30.56
N ALA A 84 8.70 -33.82 30.07
CA ALA A 84 10.00 -34.20 29.50
C ALA A 84 11.06 -34.41 30.61
N THR A 85 11.94 -35.42 30.43
CA THR A 85 13.09 -35.69 31.29
C THR A 85 14.38 -35.48 30.54
N SER A 86 15.25 -34.62 31.04
CA SER A 86 16.54 -34.38 30.43
C SER A 86 17.58 -35.50 30.71
N PRO A 87 18.46 -35.79 29.75
CA PRO A 87 19.67 -36.57 30.04
C PRO A 87 20.55 -35.87 31.07
N ALA A 88 21.47 -36.68 31.72
CA ALA A 88 22.48 -36.09 32.59
C ALA A 88 23.56 -35.37 31.75
N VAL A 89 23.97 -34.17 32.19
CA VAL A 89 25.05 -33.38 31.58
C VAL A 89 26.13 -33.10 32.63
N SER A 90 27.37 -33.57 32.39
CA SER A 90 28.48 -33.36 33.28
C SER A 90 29.79 -33.09 32.52
N GLY A 91 30.64 -32.25 33.10
CA GLY A 91 31.97 -31.92 32.56
C GLY A 91 32.11 -30.50 32.10
N SER A 92 33.32 -30.10 31.73
CA SER A 92 33.62 -28.76 31.27
C SER A 92 33.31 -28.65 29.78
N MET A 93 32.37 -27.74 29.43
CA MET A 93 31.92 -27.52 28.06
C MET A 93 31.30 -26.12 27.92
N SER A 94 31.03 -25.68 26.68
CA SER A 94 30.28 -24.44 26.44
C SER A 94 28.83 -24.60 26.85
N THR A 95 28.17 -23.48 27.18
CA THR A 95 26.73 -23.47 27.52
C THR A 95 25.88 -24.05 26.38
N GLU A 96 26.24 -23.75 25.15
CA GLU A 96 25.59 -24.27 23.95
C GLU A 96 25.69 -25.81 23.84
N GLN A 97 26.89 -26.36 24.11
CA GLN A 97 27.11 -27.82 24.13
C GLN A 97 26.33 -28.50 25.25
N ALA A 98 26.27 -27.84 26.42
CA ALA A 98 25.48 -28.34 27.57
C ALA A 98 23.99 -28.36 27.27
N LEU A 99 23.48 -27.29 26.65
CA LEU A 99 22.08 -27.15 26.27
C LEU A 99 21.68 -28.17 25.18
N SER A 100 22.48 -28.31 24.13
CA SER A 100 22.26 -29.31 23.09
C SER A 100 22.16 -30.74 23.65
N ARG A 101 23.03 -31.10 24.64
CA ARG A 101 22.96 -32.40 25.30
C ARG A 101 21.73 -32.53 26.21
N LEU A 102 21.34 -31.46 26.89
CA LEU A 102 20.24 -31.46 27.84
C LEU A 102 18.88 -31.59 27.14
N LEU A 103 18.77 -31.07 25.92
CA LEU A 103 17.56 -31.15 25.09
C LEU A 103 17.55 -32.39 24.17
N ALA A 104 18.63 -33.15 24.10
CA ALA A 104 18.72 -34.32 23.24
C ALA A 104 17.60 -35.34 23.53
N GLY A 105 16.80 -35.70 22.50
CA GLY A 105 15.67 -36.63 22.60
C GLY A 105 14.37 -36.02 23.16
N THR A 106 14.31 -34.71 23.39
CA THR A 106 13.07 -34.03 23.83
C THR A 106 12.25 -33.47 22.66
N GLY A 107 12.82 -33.41 21.47
CA GLY A 107 12.18 -32.76 20.32
C GLY A 107 12.23 -31.24 20.36
N LEU A 108 12.77 -30.64 21.43
CA LEU A 108 12.86 -29.20 21.59
C LEU A 108 14.10 -28.62 20.92
N ILE A 109 13.96 -27.46 20.34
CA ILE A 109 15.04 -26.66 19.74
C ILE A 109 15.34 -25.45 20.62
N TYR A 110 16.52 -24.85 20.45
CA TYR A 110 16.89 -23.64 21.18
C TYR A 110 17.55 -22.63 20.25
N SER A 111 17.40 -21.36 20.57
CA SER A 111 18.14 -20.27 19.95
C SER A 111 18.64 -19.29 21.00
N PHE A 112 19.85 -18.74 20.79
CA PHE A 112 20.37 -17.66 21.62
C PHE A 112 19.88 -16.34 21.07
N THR A 113 19.11 -15.60 21.89
CA THR A 113 18.62 -14.27 21.55
C THR A 113 19.69 -13.20 21.77
N ASP A 114 20.62 -13.46 22.70
CA ASP A 114 21.81 -12.65 22.97
C ASP A 114 22.92 -13.52 23.63
N ALA A 115 24.05 -12.90 24.01
CA ALA A 115 25.17 -13.62 24.63
C ALA A 115 24.83 -14.31 25.97
N ASN A 116 23.73 -13.95 26.61
CA ASN A 116 23.36 -14.41 27.94
C ASN A 116 21.93 -14.97 28.05
N THR A 117 21.14 -14.95 26.97
CA THR A 117 19.73 -15.39 26.98
C THR A 117 19.49 -16.44 25.90
N VAL A 118 18.83 -17.55 26.26
CA VAL A 118 18.43 -18.63 25.36
C VAL A 118 16.95 -18.90 25.47
N MET A 119 16.28 -19.03 24.32
CA MET A 119 14.89 -19.48 24.20
C MET A 119 14.83 -20.95 23.80
N ILE A 120 13.84 -21.68 24.35
CA ILE A 120 13.58 -23.09 24.04
C ILE A 120 12.12 -23.24 23.63
N GLY A 121 11.88 -23.83 22.45
CA GLY A 121 10.58 -24.09 21.87
C GLY A 121 10.52 -25.42 21.13
N ASP A 122 9.33 -25.88 20.81
CA ASP A 122 9.05 -27.09 20.03
C ASP A 122 8.81 -26.79 18.54
N THR A 123 8.45 -25.57 18.23
CA THR A 123 8.41 -25.01 16.85
C THR A 123 8.46 -23.48 16.90
N ILE A 124 9.00 -22.85 15.87
CA ILE A 124 8.95 -21.41 15.69
C ILE A 124 7.67 -21.13 14.89
N VAL A 125 6.55 -20.94 15.55
CA VAL A 125 5.36 -20.39 14.88
C VAL A 125 4.57 -19.56 15.90
N ASP A 126 4.44 -18.28 15.67
CA ASP A 126 3.27 -17.52 16.09
C ASP A 126 3.25 -16.17 15.33
N ALA A 127 2.69 -16.18 14.11
CA ALA A 127 2.07 -14.99 13.57
C ALA A 127 0.58 -15.07 13.92
N PRO A 128 -0.01 -14.07 14.56
CA PRO A 128 -1.44 -14.10 14.81
C PRO A 128 -2.18 -13.97 13.49
N MET A 129 -2.85 -15.03 13.08
CA MET A 129 -3.75 -15.06 11.93
C MET A 129 -5.19 -14.93 12.41
N ALA A 130 -6.01 -14.21 11.65
CA ALA A 130 -7.45 -14.30 11.82
C ALA A 130 -7.90 -15.73 11.51
N ALA A 131 -8.98 -16.15 12.15
CA ALA A 131 -9.54 -17.49 12.03
C ALA A 131 -9.94 -17.92 10.61
N ASP A 132 -9.89 -17.04 9.61
CA ASP A 132 -10.18 -17.32 8.20
C ASP A 132 -8.92 -17.49 7.35
N GLY A 133 -7.72 -17.51 7.96
CA GLY A 133 -6.43 -17.54 7.23
C GLY A 133 -6.08 -16.19 6.61
N SER A 134 -6.80 -15.11 6.93
CA SER A 134 -6.40 -13.76 6.60
C SER A 134 -5.40 -13.26 7.64
N LEU A 135 -4.52 -12.35 7.21
CA LEU A 135 -3.68 -11.61 8.14
C LEU A 135 -4.57 -10.88 9.15
N VAL A 136 -4.37 -11.11 10.44
CA VAL A 136 -4.87 -10.18 11.44
C VAL A 136 -4.14 -8.88 11.19
N LEU A 137 -4.82 -7.96 10.52
CA LEU A 137 -4.31 -6.62 10.33
C LEU A 137 -4.20 -5.99 11.72
N ASP A 138 -3.00 -6.19 12.29
CA ASP A 138 -2.52 -5.49 13.44
C ASP A 138 -3.08 -5.91 14.81
N THR A 139 -2.35 -6.78 15.45
CA THR A 139 -2.16 -6.71 16.87
C THR A 139 -0.81 -6.05 17.10
N ILE A 140 -0.76 -4.95 17.82
CA ILE A 140 0.49 -4.53 18.44
C ILE A 140 0.80 -5.58 19.48
N ASP A 141 1.52 -6.60 19.08
CA ASP A 141 2.08 -7.54 20.02
C ASP A 141 3.44 -7.00 20.45
N VAL A 142 3.46 -6.27 21.53
CA VAL A 142 4.68 -5.77 22.18
C VAL A 142 5.34 -6.88 23.02
N THR A 143 4.71 -8.06 23.18
CA THR A 143 5.28 -9.18 23.98
C THR A 143 6.22 -10.08 23.20
N GLY A 144 6.25 -10.03 21.90
CA GLY A 144 7.11 -10.86 21.07
C GLY A 144 8.41 -10.19 20.68
N GLN A 145 9.20 -9.65 21.60
CA GLN A 145 10.52 -9.07 21.28
C GLN A 145 11.50 -10.04 20.62
N ALA A 146 11.31 -11.34 20.71
CA ALA A 146 12.22 -12.33 20.15
C ALA A 146 11.92 -12.68 18.69
N ASP A 147 10.67 -12.64 18.22
CA ASP A 147 10.30 -13.17 16.91
C ASP A 147 10.00 -12.10 15.86
N ARG A 148 9.73 -10.85 16.27
CA ARG A 148 9.46 -9.74 15.37
C ARG A 148 10.64 -8.81 15.08
N ASN A 149 11.76 -8.96 15.76
CA ASN A 149 13.06 -8.49 15.27
C ASN A 149 13.50 -9.24 14.00
N ALA A 150 12.83 -10.32 13.65
CA ALA A 150 12.76 -10.86 12.30
C ALA A 150 11.75 -10.11 11.41
N ALA A 151 11.76 -8.78 11.43
CA ALA A 151 11.42 -7.99 10.24
C ALA A 151 12.40 -8.32 9.09
N THR A 152 13.40 -9.11 9.36
CA THR A 152 14.25 -9.85 8.48
C THR A 152 14.05 -11.32 8.80
N GLY A 153 13.05 -11.95 8.16
CA GLY A 153 12.97 -13.40 8.12
C GLY A 153 14.26 -14.00 7.55
N SER A 154 14.48 -15.25 7.75
CA SER A 154 15.61 -15.98 7.12
C SER A 154 15.44 -16.11 5.60
N GLY A 155 14.29 -15.70 5.09
CA GLY A 155 13.90 -15.82 3.70
C GLY A 155 14.56 -14.82 2.76
N PHE A 156 14.22 -14.91 1.50
CA PHE A 156 14.68 -14.04 0.43
C PHE A 156 14.39 -12.57 0.75
N GLN A 157 15.46 -11.76 0.81
CA GLN A 157 15.37 -10.33 1.16
C GLN A 157 14.55 -10.05 2.44
N GLY A 158 14.64 -10.92 3.42
CA GLY A 158 13.98 -10.73 4.70
C GLY A 158 12.47 -11.01 4.73
N THR A 159 11.91 -11.68 3.72
CA THR A 159 10.52 -12.12 3.77
C THR A 159 10.29 -13.05 4.96
N PRO A 160 9.31 -12.79 5.83
CA PRO A 160 9.03 -13.65 6.98
C PRO A 160 8.56 -15.05 6.57
N ASP A 161 8.96 -16.07 7.30
CA ASP A 161 8.61 -17.47 7.00
C ASP A 161 7.12 -17.75 7.08
N TRP A 162 6.40 -17.06 7.98
CA TRP A 162 4.95 -17.21 8.14
C TRP A 162 4.16 -16.92 6.84
N VAL A 163 4.70 -16.10 5.92
CA VAL A 163 4.08 -15.86 4.60
C VAL A 163 3.88 -17.18 3.86
N TYR A 164 4.80 -18.13 4.00
CA TYR A 164 4.76 -19.44 3.34
C TYR A 164 4.15 -20.55 4.20
N GLU A 165 3.71 -20.22 5.42
CA GLU A 165 3.00 -21.10 6.33
C GLU A 165 1.50 -20.77 6.39
N THR A 166 1.15 -19.55 5.99
CA THR A 166 -0.24 -19.09 5.94
C THR A 166 -0.97 -19.68 4.73
N PRO A 167 -2.08 -20.44 4.94
CA PRO A 167 -2.87 -21.03 3.85
C PRO A 167 -3.81 -20.01 3.20
N ALA A 168 -3.23 -18.91 2.71
CA ALA A 168 -3.92 -17.82 2.04
C ALA A 168 -3.00 -17.12 1.04
N SER A 169 -3.58 -16.32 0.16
CA SER A 169 -2.86 -15.51 -0.84
C SER A 169 -2.30 -14.24 -0.20
N VAL A 170 -1.24 -14.37 0.59
CA VAL A 170 -0.57 -13.25 1.26
C VAL A 170 0.87 -13.09 0.75
N SER A 171 1.33 -11.85 0.70
CA SER A 171 2.73 -11.49 0.40
C SER A 171 3.16 -10.35 1.31
N VAL A 172 4.44 -10.31 1.66
CA VAL A 172 5.04 -9.25 2.48
C VAL A 172 6.28 -8.70 1.80
N ILE A 173 6.40 -7.38 1.77
CA ILE A 173 7.62 -6.68 1.38
C ILE A 173 8.28 -6.19 2.66
N SER A 174 9.42 -6.78 3.00
CA SER A 174 10.14 -6.48 4.25
C SER A 174 10.89 -5.16 4.20
N ARG A 175 11.30 -4.64 5.37
CA ARG A 175 12.17 -3.47 5.47
C ARG A 175 13.49 -3.65 4.72
N GLU A 176 14.09 -4.83 4.75
CA GLU A 176 15.32 -5.11 4.00
C GLU A 176 15.10 -4.95 2.49
N ALA A 177 14.03 -5.50 1.96
CA ALA A 177 13.67 -5.37 0.56
C ALA A 177 13.42 -3.89 0.18
N ILE A 178 12.73 -3.12 1.05
CA ILE A 178 12.48 -1.69 0.86
C ILE A 178 13.79 -0.91 0.82
N GLN A 179 14.69 -1.14 1.77
CA GLN A 179 15.96 -0.44 1.87
C GLN A 179 16.92 -0.76 0.71
N ASN A 180 16.87 -1.97 0.17
CA ASN A 180 17.70 -2.40 -0.95
C ASN A 180 17.16 -1.96 -2.32
N ALA A 181 15.93 -1.40 -2.37
CA ALA A 181 15.29 -0.91 -3.59
C ALA A 181 15.08 0.61 -3.53
N PRO A 182 16.10 1.44 -3.83
CA PRO A 182 15.88 2.87 -3.95
C PRO A 182 14.93 3.14 -5.12
N VAL A 183 13.71 3.55 -4.80
CA VAL A 183 12.64 3.74 -5.76
C VAL A 183 12.29 5.22 -5.90
N ARG A 184 11.89 5.63 -7.11
CA ARG A 184 11.40 6.99 -7.36
C ARG A 184 10.12 7.27 -6.58
N ASN A 185 9.20 6.32 -6.53
CA ASN A 185 7.95 6.39 -5.80
C ASN A 185 7.75 5.14 -4.94
N THR A 186 7.11 5.26 -3.80
CA THR A 186 6.79 4.12 -2.90
C THR A 186 6.00 3.02 -3.61
N ARG A 187 5.14 3.36 -4.58
CA ARG A 187 4.39 2.38 -5.39
C ARG A 187 5.26 1.40 -6.18
N ASP A 188 6.50 1.78 -6.51
CA ASP A 188 7.41 0.94 -7.32
C ASP A 188 7.87 -0.32 -6.54
N LEU A 189 7.74 -0.31 -5.21
CA LEU A 189 7.99 -1.48 -4.36
C LEU A 189 7.03 -2.65 -4.65
N LEU A 190 5.81 -2.36 -5.13
CA LEU A 190 4.77 -3.36 -5.42
C LEU A 190 5.02 -4.15 -6.72
N ASP A 191 5.95 -3.71 -7.56
CA ASP A 191 6.16 -4.29 -8.89
C ASP A 191 6.60 -5.76 -8.88
N ASN A 192 7.21 -6.21 -7.79
CA ASN A 192 7.73 -7.58 -7.69
C ASN A 192 6.75 -8.56 -7.03
N VAL A 193 5.60 -8.10 -6.55
CA VAL A 193 4.58 -8.93 -5.90
C VAL A 193 3.70 -9.57 -6.97
N ALA A 194 3.49 -10.89 -6.87
CA ALA A 194 2.59 -11.60 -7.77
C ALA A 194 1.15 -11.11 -7.62
N GLY A 195 0.44 -10.93 -8.74
CA GLY A 195 -0.96 -10.49 -8.74
C GLY A 195 -1.17 -9.01 -8.42
N VAL A 196 -0.12 -8.25 -8.12
CA VAL A 196 -0.20 -6.84 -7.72
C VAL A 196 0.43 -5.93 -8.77
N TYR A 197 -0.22 -4.81 -9.05
CA TYR A 197 0.24 -3.79 -9.97
C TYR A 197 0.03 -2.40 -9.35
N ALA A 198 0.89 -1.45 -9.64
CA ALA A 198 0.68 -0.06 -9.28
C ALA A 198 0.15 0.72 -10.49
N ASN A 199 -0.87 1.54 -10.29
CA ASN A 199 -1.36 2.44 -11.34
C ASN A 199 -0.33 3.56 -11.60
N ARG A 200 -0.05 3.80 -12.87
CA ARG A 200 0.91 4.79 -13.35
C ARG A 200 0.34 5.74 -14.40
N SER A 201 -0.98 5.82 -14.51
CA SER A 201 -1.64 6.75 -15.44
C SER A 201 -1.32 8.22 -15.12
N GLU A 202 -0.98 8.52 -13.87
CA GLU A 202 -0.48 9.81 -13.39
C GLU A 202 0.92 9.62 -12.80
N ALA A 203 1.95 9.58 -13.64
CA ALA A 203 3.34 9.31 -13.21
C ALA A 203 3.89 10.34 -12.22
N GLN A 204 3.44 11.59 -12.34
CA GLN A 204 3.80 12.72 -11.51
C GLN A 204 3.22 12.67 -10.10
N ASN A 205 2.11 11.99 -9.89
CA ASN A 205 1.48 11.89 -8.57
C ASN A 205 2.23 10.89 -7.69
N PRO A 206 2.79 11.25 -6.52
CA PRO A 206 3.47 10.32 -5.62
C PRO A 206 2.51 9.36 -4.90
N GLY A 207 1.22 9.64 -4.91
CA GLY A 207 0.21 8.80 -4.29
C GLY A 207 0.14 7.40 -4.90
N ILE A 208 -0.06 6.41 -4.03
CA ILE A 208 -0.10 5.00 -4.37
C ILE A 208 -1.53 4.60 -4.70
N ALA A 209 -1.74 3.99 -5.86
CA ALA A 209 -2.98 3.32 -6.22
C ALA A 209 -2.68 1.88 -6.62
N VAL A 210 -3.33 0.95 -5.96
CA VAL A 210 -3.03 -0.48 -6.08
C VAL A 210 -4.10 -1.19 -6.88
N ASN A 211 -3.66 -2.06 -7.80
CA ASN A 211 -4.50 -3.02 -8.49
C ASN A 211 -4.10 -4.43 -8.03
N ILE A 212 -5.05 -5.20 -7.53
CA ILE A 212 -4.87 -6.61 -7.16
C ILE A 212 -5.74 -7.46 -8.07
N ARG A 213 -5.12 -8.35 -8.86
CA ARG A 213 -5.81 -9.33 -9.72
C ARG A 213 -6.83 -8.69 -10.67
N GLY A 214 -6.54 -7.50 -11.18
CA GLY A 214 -7.43 -6.77 -12.09
C GLY A 214 -8.41 -5.82 -11.41
N LEU A 215 -8.50 -5.85 -10.08
CA LEU A 215 -9.35 -4.94 -9.31
C LEU A 215 -8.54 -3.73 -8.84
N GLN A 216 -8.99 -2.58 -9.24
CA GLN A 216 -8.41 -1.30 -8.91
C GLN A 216 -9.52 -0.30 -8.68
N ASP A 217 -9.16 0.82 -8.07
CA ASP A 217 -10.01 1.99 -7.87
C ASP A 217 -11.20 1.83 -6.95
N GLN A 218 -11.76 2.98 -6.64
CA GLN A 218 -13.05 3.13 -5.98
C GLN A 218 -13.13 2.33 -4.67
N ASN A 219 -11.99 2.12 -4.00
CA ASN A 219 -11.89 1.31 -2.78
C ASN A 219 -12.14 -0.20 -2.98
N ARG A 220 -11.93 -0.76 -4.19
CA ARG A 220 -11.94 -2.22 -4.40
C ARG A 220 -10.76 -2.92 -3.74
N VAL A 221 -9.62 -2.23 -3.66
CA VAL A 221 -8.48 -2.63 -2.85
C VAL A 221 -8.39 -1.68 -1.66
N VAL A 222 -8.51 -2.21 -0.46
CA VAL A 222 -8.40 -1.40 0.76
C VAL A 222 -6.93 -1.12 1.04
N THR A 223 -6.55 0.15 1.05
CA THR A 223 -5.18 0.56 1.43
C THR A 223 -5.20 1.22 2.80
N MET A 224 -4.20 0.91 3.61
CA MET A 224 -4.10 1.35 5.01
C MET A 224 -2.67 1.77 5.36
N ILE A 225 -2.55 2.63 6.35
CA ILE A 225 -1.29 2.95 7.05
C ILE A 225 -1.53 2.62 8.53
N ASP A 226 -0.77 1.66 9.08
CA ASP A 226 -0.98 1.12 10.43
C ASP A 226 -2.47 0.80 10.71
N GLY A 227 -3.15 0.18 9.74
CA GLY A 227 -4.57 -0.17 9.80
C GLY A 227 -5.55 1.00 9.58
N ALA A 228 -5.10 2.25 9.51
CA ALA A 228 -5.94 3.39 9.20
C ALA A 228 -6.25 3.49 7.70
N ARG A 229 -7.53 3.38 7.33
CA ARG A 229 -7.98 3.40 5.94
C ARG A 229 -7.63 4.70 5.23
N GLN A 230 -7.22 4.58 3.96
CA GLN A 230 -6.84 5.67 3.06
C GLN A 230 -7.85 5.71 1.91
N ASN A 231 -9.01 6.35 2.12
CA ASN A 231 -10.14 6.30 1.19
C ASN A 231 -10.17 7.48 0.19
N PHE A 232 -9.15 8.34 0.16
CA PHE A 232 -9.13 9.54 -0.67
C PHE A 232 -9.14 9.21 -2.16
N GLN A 233 -10.05 9.85 -2.90
CA GLN A 233 -10.19 9.80 -4.35
C GLN A 233 -10.31 11.22 -4.88
N ARG A 234 -9.58 11.55 -5.95
CA ARG A 234 -9.53 12.91 -6.46
C ARG A 234 -10.49 13.18 -7.61
N SER A 235 -10.58 12.34 -8.60
CA SER A 235 -11.27 12.63 -9.84
C SER A 235 -12.15 11.46 -10.28
N GLY A 236 -13.29 11.72 -10.88
CA GLY A 236 -14.31 10.74 -11.19
C GLY A 236 -14.00 9.79 -12.32
N HIS A 237 -13.32 10.22 -13.37
CA HIS A 237 -13.06 9.35 -14.53
C HIS A 237 -11.57 9.04 -14.64
N GLY A 238 -11.20 7.82 -14.47
CA GLY A 238 -9.80 7.41 -14.36
C GLY A 238 -9.21 7.71 -12.99
N ALA A 239 -10.05 8.07 -12.05
CA ALA A 239 -9.64 8.33 -10.69
C ALA A 239 -9.24 7.07 -9.99
N THR A 240 -8.23 7.23 -9.21
CA THR A 240 -7.69 6.19 -8.39
C THR A 240 -7.70 6.65 -6.94
N GLN A 241 -7.99 5.73 -6.04
CA GLN A 241 -7.68 5.92 -4.64
C GLN A 241 -6.19 6.24 -4.49
N ARG A 242 -5.85 7.14 -3.56
CA ARG A 242 -4.46 7.55 -3.34
C ARG A 242 -4.08 7.41 -1.88
N THR A 243 -3.00 6.70 -1.63
CA THR A 243 -2.34 6.56 -0.34
C THR A 243 -0.99 7.27 -0.38
N TYR A 244 -0.71 8.11 0.60
CA TYR A 244 0.51 8.91 0.65
C TYR A 244 1.34 8.48 1.86
N VAL A 245 2.45 7.78 1.62
CA VAL A 245 3.39 7.33 2.65
C VAL A 245 4.81 7.27 2.09
N ASP A 246 5.79 7.72 2.87
CA ASP A 246 7.19 7.68 2.48
C ASP A 246 7.85 6.36 2.85
N THR A 247 8.72 5.84 1.97
CA THR A 247 9.45 4.58 2.15
C THR A 247 10.30 4.54 3.42
N ALA A 248 10.81 5.69 3.87
CA ALA A 248 11.64 5.77 5.08
C ALA A 248 10.90 5.33 6.33
N PHE A 249 9.59 5.54 6.38
CA PHE A 249 8.77 5.21 7.55
C PHE A 249 8.14 3.83 7.49
N ILE A 250 8.31 3.09 6.40
CA ILE A 250 7.70 1.76 6.24
C ILE A 250 8.62 0.70 6.84
N ARG A 251 8.09 -0.10 7.74
CA ARG A 251 8.70 -1.31 8.29
C ARG A 251 8.47 -2.49 7.36
N GLU A 252 7.22 -2.68 6.91
CA GLU A 252 6.81 -3.73 5.99
C GLU A 252 5.53 -3.33 5.25
N ILE A 253 5.27 -3.99 4.13
CA ILE A 253 4.03 -3.82 3.37
C ILE A 253 3.36 -5.19 3.29
N ASP A 254 2.22 -5.32 3.95
CA ASP A 254 1.41 -6.52 3.92
C ASP A 254 0.43 -6.44 2.75
N VAL A 255 0.32 -7.52 1.98
CA VAL A 255 -0.60 -7.62 0.85
C VAL A 255 -1.45 -8.87 1.00
N GLU A 256 -2.75 -8.71 1.15
CA GLU A 256 -3.73 -9.77 1.09
C GLU A 256 -4.54 -9.66 -0.21
N LYS A 257 -4.67 -10.77 -0.97
CA LYS A 257 -5.19 -10.75 -2.34
C LYS A 257 -6.61 -11.29 -2.48
N SER A 258 -7.28 -11.52 -1.36
CA SER A 258 -8.70 -11.94 -1.29
C SER A 258 -9.44 -11.21 -0.18
N GLY A 259 -10.76 -11.33 -0.16
CA GLY A 259 -11.58 -10.75 0.90
C GLY A 259 -11.28 -11.41 2.26
N THR A 260 -11.34 -10.63 3.32
CA THR A 260 -11.19 -11.04 4.71
C THR A 260 -12.47 -10.83 5.50
N SER A 261 -12.78 -11.72 6.42
CA SER A 261 -13.90 -11.58 7.37
C SER A 261 -13.50 -10.80 8.63
N GLY A 262 -12.22 -10.57 8.91
CA GLY A 262 -11.73 -9.83 10.06
C GLY A 262 -11.79 -8.31 9.95
N VAL A 263 -11.07 -7.62 10.83
CA VAL A 263 -10.88 -6.15 10.79
C VAL A 263 -10.24 -5.75 9.47
N GLY A 264 -10.65 -4.61 8.92
CA GLY A 264 -10.17 -4.13 7.62
C GLY A 264 -10.89 -4.73 6.41
N GLY A 265 -11.76 -5.74 6.61
CA GLY A 265 -12.43 -6.46 5.53
C GLY A 265 -13.52 -5.69 4.78
N ALA A 266 -14.10 -4.65 5.38
CA ALA A 266 -15.16 -3.89 4.73
C ALA A 266 -14.68 -3.28 3.40
N GLY A 267 -15.37 -3.60 2.30
CA GLY A 267 -15.00 -3.10 0.97
C GLY A 267 -13.80 -3.78 0.31
N ALA A 268 -13.15 -4.75 0.95
CA ALA A 268 -11.97 -5.45 0.43
C ALA A 268 -12.34 -6.48 -0.65
N LEU A 269 -12.95 -6.02 -1.76
CA LEU A 269 -13.35 -6.88 -2.87
C LEU A 269 -12.12 -7.49 -3.58
N GLY A 270 -11.08 -6.70 -3.75
CA GLY A 270 -9.81 -7.09 -4.35
C GLY A 270 -8.78 -7.61 -3.35
N GLY A 271 -9.00 -7.34 -2.07
CA GLY A 271 -8.04 -7.57 -1.01
C GLY A 271 -7.59 -6.25 -0.38
N SER A 272 -6.47 -6.30 0.34
CA SER A 272 -5.95 -5.16 1.09
C SER A 272 -4.43 -5.01 1.01
N VAL A 273 -3.94 -3.78 1.21
CA VAL A 273 -2.52 -3.44 1.37
C VAL A 273 -2.37 -2.57 2.60
N ASN A 274 -1.54 -3.01 3.55
CA ASN A 274 -1.26 -2.28 4.77
C ASN A 274 0.22 -1.88 4.82
N PHE A 275 0.50 -0.58 4.88
CA PHE A 275 1.83 -0.02 5.06
C PHE A 275 2.06 0.13 6.56
N ARG A 276 2.79 -0.81 7.15
CA ARG A 276 3.14 -0.76 8.57
C ARG A 276 4.34 0.14 8.78
N THR A 277 4.23 1.05 9.74
CA THR A 277 5.32 1.99 10.02
C THR A 277 6.30 1.44 11.04
N VAL A 278 7.54 1.97 11.00
CA VAL A 278 8.60 1.60 11.94
C VAL A 278 8.20 1.86 13.39
N GLU A 279 8.71 1.02 14.26
CA GLU A 279 8.56 1.05 15.71
C GLU A 279 9.88 1.46 16.39
N ALA A 280 9.83 1.77 17.68
CA ALA A 280 11.04 2.19 18.40
C ALA A 280 12.13 1.10 18.37
N ASP A 281 11.73 -0.16 18.43
CA ASP A 281 12.65 -1.30 18.44
C ASP A 281 13.28 -1.59 17.06
N ASP A 282 12.70 -1.10 15.96
CA ASP A 282 13.35 -1.14 14.65
C ASP A 282 14.56 -0.19 14.56
N ILE A 283 14.56 0.85 15.39
CA ILE A 283 15.57 1.92 15.39
C ILE A 283 16.58 1.71 16.52
N ILE A 284 16.12 1.32 17.70
CA ILE A 284 16.98 1.09 18.88
C ILE A 284 17.55 -0.33 18.80
N THR A 285 18.85 -0.46 18.75
CA THR A 285 19.54 -1.76 18.68
C THR A 285 20.06 -2.22 20.02
N GLY A 286 19.77 -3.46 20.41
CA GLY A 286 20.23 -4.08 21.65
C GLY A 286 19.71 -3.34 22.88
N ASP A 287 20.51 -3.34 23.96
CA ASP A 287 20.13 -2.74 25.27
C ASP A 287 20.25 -1.20 25.32
N LYS A 288 20.43 -0.55 24.17
CA LYS A 288 20.51 0.90 24.12
C LYS A 288 19.17 1.53 24.52
N LYS A 289 19.24 2.76 25.07
CA LYS A 289 18.05 3.57 25.39
C LYS A 289 17.63 4.48 24.24
N TRP A 290 18.42 4.58 23.19
CA TRP A 290 18.14 5.41 22.05
C TRP A 290 18.76 4.81 20.79
N GLY A 291 18.21 5.16 19.66
CA GLY A 291 18.74 4.84 18.35
C GLY A 291 18.45 5.97 17.36
N VAL A 292 19.26 6.06 16.34
CA VAL A 292 19.10 7.02 15.24
C VAL A 292 19.43 6.33 13.93
N GLU A 293 18.57 6.46 12.95
CA GLU A 293 18.81 6.04 11.57
C GLU A 293 18.78 7.28 10.66
N VAL A 294 19.81 7.47 9.85
CA VAL A 294 19.91 8.57 8.88
C VAL A 294 20.23 7.98 7.52
N ASN A 295 19.49 8.33 6.49
CA ASN A 295 19.74 7.95 5.12
C ASN A 295 19.82 9.19 4.23
N ALA A 296 20.74 9.20 3.26
CA ALA A 296 20.82 10.22 2.25
C ALA A 296 21.27 9.62 0.92
N GLY A 297 20.56 9.94 -0.14
CA GLY A 297 20.77 9.41 -1.47
C GLY A 297 20.56 10.44 -2.57
N THR A 298 21.12 10.15 -3.73
CA THR A 298 20.98 10.92 -4.96
C THR A 298 21.15 9.98 -6.16
N GLY A 299 20.90 10.48 -7.36
CA GLY A 299 21.05 9.67 -8.56
C GLY A 299 21.08 10.47 -9.85
N THR A 300 21.08 9.74 -10.94
CA THR A 300 20.93 10.29 -12.30
C THR A 300 19.46 10.37 -12.69
N ASN A 301 19.21 10.86 -13.91
CA ASN A 301 17.87 10.96 -14.47
C ASN A 301 16.88 11.69 -13.53
N GLU A 302 17.35 12.86 -13.04
CA GLU A 302 16.59 13.74 -12.14
C GLU A 302 16.17 13.11 -10.80
N PHE A 303 16.83 12.06 -10.34
CA PHE A 303 16.73 11.58 -8.96
C PHE A 303 17.61 12.45 -8.06
N THR A 304 17.10 13.65 -7.71
CA THR A 304 17.92 14.71 -7.14
C THR A 304 18.31 14.43 -5.70
N PHE A 305 17.36 14.08 -4.85
CA PHE A 305 17.59 13.84 -3.42
C PHE A 305 16.54 12.91 -2.82
N ASP A 306 16.99 12.01 -1.95
CA ASP A 306 16.16 11.16 -1.10
C ASP A 306 16.86 11.04 0.25
N GLY A 307 16.28 11.60 1.31
CA GLY A 307 16.93 11.60 2.61
C GLY A 307 15.95 11.53 3.76
N SER A 308 16.36 10.86 4.84
CA SER A 308 15.55 10.70 6.04
C SER A 308 16.39 10.68 7.31
N GLY A 309 15.75 11.03 8.42
CA GLY A 309 16.30 10.88 9.76
C GLY A 309 15.19 10.41 10.69
N ILE A 310 15.42 9.31 11.42
CA ILE A 310 14.50 8.75 12.41
C ILE A 310 15.28 8.60 13.71
N ALA A 311 14.71 9.04 14.81
CA ALA A 311 15.27 8.87 16.15
C ALA A 311 14.24 8.25 17.08
N ALA A 312 14.65 7.29 17.89
CA ALA A 312 13.83 6.65 18.90
C ALA A 312 14.50 6.70 20.25
N PHE A 313 13.69 6.73 21.32
CA PHE A 313 14.15 6.83 22.69
C PHE A 313 13.25 6.03 23.62
N ARG A 314 13.84 5.09 24.40
CA ARG A 314 13.18 4.41 25.53
C ARG A 314 13.23 5.32 26.75
N VAL A 315 12.12 5.99 27.03
CA VAL A 315 11.98 6.91 28.20
C VAL A 315 12.02 6.12 29.50
N SER A 316 11.39 4.94 29.48
CA SER A 316 11.45 3.90 30.52
C SER A 316 11.42 2.53 29.87
N ASP A 317 11.50 1.46 30.64
CA ASP A 317 11.39 0.09 30.12
C ASP A 317 10.01 -0.20 29.53
N SER A 318 8.99 0.60 29.91
CA SER A 318 7.60 0.46 29.46
C SER A 318 7.09 1.61 28.58
N PHE A 319 7.96 2.56 28.18
CA PHE A 319 7.51 3.69 27.36
C PHE A 319 8.59 4.15 26.38
N SER A 320 8.28 4.10 25.11
CA SER A 320 9.13 4.51 24.01
C SER A 320 8.49 5.61 23.17
N VAL A 321 9.32 6.45 22.59
CA VAL A 321 8.90 7.48 21.63
C VAL A 321 9.83 7.45 20.42
N LEU A 322 9.28 7.68 19.26
CA LEU A 322 10.07 7.86 18.03
C LEU A 322 9.54 9.02 17.20
N GLY A 323 10.44 9.64 16.45
CA GLY A 323 10.11 10.68 15.52
C GLY A 323 11.00 10.64 14.30
N GLY A 324 10.44 10.96 13.15
CA GLY A 324 11.16 10.94 11.89
C GLY A 324 10.74 12.05 10.94
N ILE A 325 11.65 12.38 10.04
CA ILE A 325 11.44 13.29 8.93
C ILE A 325 12.09 12.70 7.69
N ALA A 326 11.40 12.77 6.56
CA ALA A 326 11.91 12.35 5.26
C ALA A 326 11.62 13.43 4.22
N HIS A 327 12.56 13.62 3.30
CA HIS A 327 12.42 14.55 2.20
C HIS A 327 12.92 13.91 0.92
N LYS A 328 12.07 13.88 -0.09
CA LYS A 328 12.39 13.38 -1.43
C LYS A 328 12.12 14.45 -2.47
N LYS A 329 13.07 14.60 -3.40
CA LYS A 329 12.93 15.48 -4.55
C LYS A 329 13.41 14.78 -5.80
N VAL A 330 12.53 14.69 -6.79
CA VAL A 330 12.83 14.19 -8.12
C VAL A 330 12.35 15.20 -9.16
N GLY A 331 13.11 15.36 -10.23
CA GLY A 331 12.77 16.23 -11.36
C GLY A 331 12.07 15.49 -12.48
N GLU A 332 11.97 16.14 -13.62
CA GLU A 332 11.41 15.56 -14.85
C GLU A 332 12.39 14.54 -15.45
N TYR A 333 11.96 13.28 -15.50
CA TYR A 333 12.85 12.22 -15.98
C TYR A 333 12.90 12.11 -17.51
N GLU A 334 14.04 11.65 -18.02
CA GLU A 334 14.20 11.21 -19.41
C GLU A 334 13.72 9.76 -19.56
N ILE A 335 13.09 9.46 -20.70
CA ILE A 335 12.73 8.11 -21.13
C ILE A 335 13.96 7.31 -21.57
N GLY A 336 13.80 6.00 -21.75
CA GLY A 336 14.86 5.15 -22.32
C GLY A 336 15.15 5.51 -23.79
N LYS A 337 16.39 5.26 -24.22
CA LYS A 337 16.88 5.59 -25.58
C LYS A 337 16.80 4.42 -26.55
N ASN A 338 16.50 3.21 -26.04
CA ASN A 338 16.46 1.99 -26.85
C ASN A 338 15.02 1.52 -27.01
N GLY A 339 14.60 1.26 -28.25
CA GLY A 339 13.25 0.88 -28.62
C GLY A 339 12.51 2.03 -29.30
N GLU A 340 11.34 1.71 -29.81
CA GLU A 340 10.45 2.69 -30.46
C GLU A 340 9.14 2.74 -29.67
N LEU A 341 8.73 3.94 -29.24
CA LEU A 341 7.43 4.18 -28.64
C LEU A 341 6.65 5.16 -29.49
N ALA A 342 5.35 4.91 -29.64
CA ALA A 342 4.43 5.92 -30.11
C ALA A 342 4.22 6.95 -28.99
N LEU A 343 5.09 7.95 -28.92
CA LEU A 343 5.04 8.97 -27.90
C LEU A 343 3.93 9.98 -28.16
N ASN A 344 3.40 10.53 -27.11
CA ASN A 344 2.62 11.75 -27.20
C ASN A 344 3.61 12.93 -27.21
N ASP A 345 3.87 13.50 -28.38
CA ASP A 345 4.82 14.62 -28.56
C ASP A 345 4.49 15.87 -27.72
N LEU A 346 3.33 15.87 -27.07
CA LEU A 346 2.82 16.97 -26.28
C LEU A 346 3.27 16.90 -24.80
N THR A 347 3.62 15.72 -24.33
CA THR A 347 4.07 15.50 -22.94
C THR A 347 5.52 15.06 -22.85
N VAL A 348 6.16 14.76 -23.98
CA VAL A 348 7.57 14.35 -24.04
C VAL A 348 8.33 15.32 -24.95
N GLU A 349 9.20 16.13 -24.38
CA GLU A 349 10.04 17.10 -25.09
C GLU A 349 11.52 16.68 -25.01
N ASN A 350 12.16 16.46 -26.17
CA ASN A 350 13.57 16.05 -26.26
C ASN A 350 13.92 14.80 -25.43
N GLY A 351 12.95 13.90 -25.17
CA GLY A 351 13.11 12.71 -24.36
C GLY A 351 12.81 12.92 -22.86
N SER A 352 12.58 14.14 -22.42
CA SER A 352 12.12 14.45 -21.06
C SER A 352 10.60 14.41 -20.99
N VAL A 353 10.06 13.77 -19.94
CA VAL A 353 8.62 13.72 -19.67
C VAL A 353 8.24 14.89 -18.80
N LEU A 354 7.53 15.85 -19.39
CA LEU A 354 7.19 17.11 -18.76
C LEU A 354 6.29 16.90 -17.53
N SER A 355 6.43 17.79 -16.55
CA SER A 355 5.63 17.81 -15.31
C SER A 355 5.68 16.50 -14.50
N THR A 356 6.79 15.77 -14.54
CA THR A 356 6.98 14.57 -13.70
C THR A 356 7.81 14.81 -12.44
N GLY A 357 8.15 16.07 -12.18
CA GLY A 357 8.82 16.49 -10.95
C GLY A 357 7.91 16.37 -9.73
N GLN A 358 8.50 15.99 -8.60
CA GLN A 358 7.81 15.82 -7.32
C GLN A 358 8.70 16.28 -6.17
N GLU A 359 8.10 16.88 -5.15
CA GLU A 359 8.75 17.16 -3.88
C GLU A 359 7.85 16.66 -2.75
N VAL A 360 8.39 15.79 -1.89
CA VAL A 360 7.64 15.16 -0.79
C VAL A 360 8.38 15.42 0.51
N LEU A 361 7.65 15.95 1.49
CA LEU A 361 8.11 16.08 2.87
C LEU A 361 7.20 15.24 3.77
N ALA A 362 7.74 14.21 4.40
CA ALA A 362 7.02 13.36 5.32
C ALA A 362 7.55 13.53 6.75
N THR A 363 6.65 13.41 7.72
CA THR A 363 6.95 13.49 9.16
C THR A 363 6.17 12.43 9.90
N MET A 364 6.79 11.81 10.90
CA MET A 364 6.16 10.83 11.75
C MET A 364 6.51 11.07 13.22
N LEU A 365 5.52 10.90 14.10
CA LEU A 365 5.69 10.83 15.55
C LEU A 365 4.90 9.62 16.05
N LYS A 366 5.51 8.78 16.86
CA LYS A 366 4.89 7.61 17.45
C LYS A 366 5.29 7.49 18.93
N ALA A 367 4.36 7.07 19.76
CA ALA A 367 4.59 6.75 21.17
C ALA A 367 4.01 5.38 21.43
N GLU A 368 4.74 4.54 22.15
CA GLU A 368 4.42 3.16 22.47
C GLU A 368 4.54 3.00 24.00
N ALA A 369 3.54 2.37 24.60
CA ALA A 369 3.48 2.22 26.05
C ALA A 369 2.98 0.82 26.46
N GLU A 370 3.68 0.21 27.41
CA GLU A 370 3.21 -0.94 28.17
C GLU A 370 2.67 -0.41 29.51
N PHE A 371 1.33 -0.27 29.61
CA PHE A 371 0.69 0.25 30.84
C PHE A 371 0.74 -0.76 31.98
N THR A 372 0.62 -2.03 31.63
CA THR A 372 0.85 -3.22 32.48
C THR A 372 1.44 -4.31 31.59
N ASP A 373 1.85 -5.44 32.18
CA ASP A 373 2.34 -6.60 31.44
C ASP A 373 1.32 -7.09 30.40
N ASP A 374 0.02 -6.87 30.64
CA ASP A 374 -1.10 -7.36 29.83
C ASP A 374 -1.75 -6.25 28.99
N LEU A 375 -1.40 -4.99 29.19
CA LEU A 375 -2.07 -3.87 28.53
C LEU A 375 -1.06 -2.94 27.85
N LYS A 376 -1.12 -2.91 26.54
CA LYS A 376 -0.20 -2.17 25.67
C LYS A 376 -0.95 -1.24 24.75
N GLY A 377 -0.30 -0.19 24.31
CA GLY A 377 -0.91 0.73 23.37
C GLY A 377 0.08 1.58 22.62
N SER A 378 -0.36 2.12 21.51
CA SER A 378 0.41 3.07 20.73
C SER A 378 -0.45 4.23 20.25
N LEU A 379 0.22 5.35 19.98
CA LEU A 379 -0.34 6.54 19.35
C LEU A 379 0.63 7.01 18.28
N ALA A 380 0.17 7.10 17.04
CA ALA A 380 0.99 7.58 15.94
C ALA A 380 0.31 8.75 15.20
N TRP A 381 1.13 9.67 14.72
CA TRP A 381 0.79 10.69 13.75
C TRP A 381 1.76 10.66 12.61
N ILE A 382 1.23 10.50 11.40
CA ILE A 382 1.98 10.41 10.15
C ILE A 382 1.45 11.50 9.23
N ARG A 383 2.36 12.33 8.73
CA ARG A 383 2.04 13.41 7.79
C ARG A 383 2.86 13.24 6.52
N ASN A 384 2.20 13.35 5.39
CA ASN A 384 2.81 13.44 4.07
C ASN A 384 2.35 14.73 3.40
N ASP A 385 3.29 15.50 2.90
CA ASP A 385 3.10 16.78 2.24
C ASP A 385 3.79 16.68 0.87
N SER A 386 3.00 16.62 -0.21
CA SER A 386 3.47 16.32 -1.56
C SER A 386 3.10 17.44 -2.51
N GLU A 387 4.10 17.99 -3.19
CA GLU A 387 3.95 19.02 -4.21
C GLU A 387 4.36 18.45 -5.57
N PHE A 388 3.48 18.53 -6.54
CA PHE A 388 3.72 18.06 -7.91
C PHE A 388 2.83 18.80 -8.90
N SER A 389 3.15 18.67 -10.18
CA SER A 389 2.33 19.22 -11.25
C SER A 389 1.98 18.16 -12.28
N HIS A 390 0.94 18.40 -13.05
CA HIS A 390 0.67 17.65 -14.27
C HIS A 390 0.34 18.60 -15.40
N GLY A 391 0.85 18.28 -16.58
CA GLY A 391 0.53 19.00 -17.78
C GLY A 391 -0.74 18.45 -18.43
N SER A 392 -1.62 19.33 -18.85
CA SER A 392 -2.63 19.02 -19.85
C SER A 392 -2.32 19.82 -21.11
N TYR A 393 -2.43 19.13 -22.24
CA TYR A 393 -2.22 19.75 -23.53
C TYR A 393 -3.56 19.94 -24.22
N ASP A 394 -3.82 21.18 -24.66
CA ASP A 394 -4.95 21.46 -25.51
C ASP A 394 -4.57 21.19 -26.98
N THR A 395 -5.21 20.15 -27.55
CA THR A 395 -4.93 19.74 -28.94
C THR A 395 -5.39 20.75 -29.98
N ASP A 396 -6.31 21.63 -29.65
CA ASP A 396 -6.89 22.58 -30.61
C ASP A 396 -6.02 23.83 -30.76
N ASP A 397 -5.38 24.29 -29.68
CA ASP A 397 -4.53 25.48 -29.65
C ASP A 397 -3.02 25.22 -29.50
N LEU A 398 -2.63 23.97 -29.32
CA LEU A 398 -1.22 23.58 -29.07
C LEU A 398 -0.63 24.29 -27.82
N VAL A 399 -1.44 24.52 -26.80
CA VAL A 399 -1.01 25.15 -25.56
C VAL A 399 -0.85 24.12 -24.47
N PHE A 400 0.33 24.03 -23.87
CA PHE A 400 0.58 23.26 -22.68
C PHE A 400 0.13 24.03 -21.43
N THR A 401 -0.76 23.44 -20.65
CA THR A 401 -1.23 24.01 -19.39
C THR A 401 -0.73 23.18 -18.24
N GLU A 402 -0.02 23.79 -17.32
CA GLU A 402 0.46 23.13 -16.11
C GLU A 402 -0.54 23.33 -14.97
N ASN A 403 -1.00 22.23 -14.37
CA ASN A 403 -1.83 22.22 -13.18
C ASN A 403 -0.96 21.83 -11.98
N THR A 404 -0.87 22.68 -10.98
CA THR A 404 -0.10 22.38 -9.76
C THR A 404 -0.99 21.75 -8.69
N GLN A 405 -0.43 20.84 -7.93
CA GLN A 405 -1.11 20.15 -6.84
C GLN A 405 -0.28 20.16 -5.56
N ASP A 406 -0.93 20.46 -4.46
CA ASP A 406 -0.39 20.40 -3.11
C ASP A 406 -1.27 19.45 -2.30
N VAL A 407 -0.75 18.26 -1.98
CA VAL A 407 -1.47 17.23 -1.27
C VAL A 407 -0.94 17.08 0.14
N LEU A 408 -1.82 17.29 1.09
CA LEU A 408 -1.56 17.11 2.51
C LEU A 408 -2.37 15.94 3.06
N ASN A 409 -1.69 14.87 3.43
CA ASN A 409 -2.29 13.73 4.11
C ASN A 409 -1.84 13.71 5.57
N ASN A 410 -2.78 13.55 6.49
CA ASN A 410 -2.52 13.31 7.91
C ASN A 410 -3.24 12.05 8.35
N THR A 411 -2.52 11.11 8.95
CA THR A 411 -3.05 9.88 9.53
C THR A 411 -2.72 9.87 11.02
N ILE A 412 -3.72 9.65 11.86
CA ILE A 412 -3.58 9.47 13.30
C ILE A 412 -4.14 8.09 13.64
N THR A 413 -3.37 7.29 14.37
CA THR A 413 -3.81 5.98 14.87
C THR A 413 -3.60 5.88 16.36
N ALA A 414 -4.56 5.30 17.07
CA ALA A 414 -4.44 4.93 18.46
C ALA A 414 -4.87 3.47 18.61
N ASN A 415 -3.97 2.64 19.08
CA ASN A 415 -4.17 1.21 19.21
C ASN A 415 -4.01 0.80 20.67
N LEU A 416 -4.81 -0.15 21.12
CA LEU A 416 -4.77 -0.73 22.44
C LEU A 416 -4.92 -2.26 22.31
N ASN A 417 -4.01 -3.00 22.91
CA ASN A 417 -4.11 -4.44 23.05
C ASN A 417 -4.17 -4.78 24.54
N TRP A 418 -5.14 -5.61 24.90
CA TRP A 418 -5.28 -6.15 26.24
C TRP A 418 -5.32 -7.67 26.18
N ASP A 419 -4.22 -8.29 26.60
CA ASP A 419 -3.97 -9.72 26.56
C ASP A 419 -3.59 -10.22 27.95
N PRO A 420 -4.58 -10.35 28.88
CA PRO A 420 -4.33 -10.89 30.21
C PRO A 420 -4.05 -12.40 30.13
N ASP A 421 -3.51 -12.98 31.21
CA ASP A 421 -3.28 -14.43 31.31
C ASP A 421 -4.63 -15.20 31.34
N SER A 422 -5.30 -15.21 30.16
CA SER A 422 -6.63 -15.77 29.97
C SER A 422 -6.85 -16.21 28.53
N ASP A 423 -7.08 -17.48 28.30
CA ASP A 423 -7.39 -18.03 26.95
C ASP A 423 -8.65 -17.38 26.30
N LEU A 424 -9.45 -16.63 27.04
CA LEU A 424 -10.68 -16.02 26.54
C LEU A 424 -10.52 -14.59 26.07
N ILE A 425 -9.40 -13.94 26.36
CA ILE A 425 -9.24 -12.51 26.13
C ILE A 425 -7.91 -12.24 25.46
N ASN A 426 -7.97 -11.82 24.23
CA ASN A 426 -6.96 -11.04 23.53
C ASN A 426 -7.72 -9.95 22.78
N LEU A 427 -7.93 -8.80 23.44
CA LEU A 427 -8.79 -7.72 23.00
C LEU A 427 -7.98 -6.64 22.32
N ASN A 428 -8.35 -6.33 21.09
CA ASN A 428 -7.77 -5.25 20.31
C ASN A 428 -8.80 -4.14 20.11
N ALA A 429 -8.40 -2.91 20.40
CA ALA A 429 -9.20 -1.72 20.12
C ALA A 429 -8.38 -0.74 19.29
N ARG A 430 -8.96 -0.22 18.23
CA ARG A 430 -8.30 0.77 17.37
C ARG A 430 -9.21 1.94 17.10
N LEU A 431 -8.63 3.12 17.11
CA LEU A 431 -9.23 4.36 16.64
C LEU A 431 -8.30 5.01 15.63
N TRP A 432 -8.82 5.44 14.49
CA TRP A 432 -8.02 6.16 13.50
C TRP A 432 -8.76 7.35 12.92
N TYR A 433 -7.97 8.34 12.48
CA TYR A 433 -8.45 9.47 11.71
C TYR A 433 -7.49 9.73 10.57
N ASN A 434 -7.98 9.67 9.33
CA ASN A 434 -7.26 10.09 8.15
C ASN A 434 -7.90 11.34 7.58
N HIS A 435 -7.09 12.32 7.20
CA HIS A 435 -7.54 13.52 6.52
C HIS A 435 -6.59 13.83 5.37
N THR A 436 -7.13 13.79 4.16
CA THR A 436 -6.42 14.18 2.94
C THR A 436 -7.04 15.43 2.37
N ARG A 437 -6.19 16.41 2.07
CA ARG A 437 -6.53 17.62 1.34
C ARG A 437 -5.66 17.68 0.09
N ASN A 438 -6.27 17.92 -1.07
CA ASN A 438 -5.58 18.21 -2.32
C ASN A 438 -6.02 19.60 -2.80
N GLU A 439 -5.12 20.55 -2.76
CA GLU A 439 -5.28 21.87 -3.36
C GLU A 439 -4.71 21.83 -4.79
N GLU A 440 -5.59 21.95 -5.78
CA GLU A 440 -5.22 21.97 -7.19
C GLU A 440 -5.42 23.37 -7.74
N VAL A 441 -4.40 23.94 -8.35
CA VAL A 441 -4.53 25.15 -9.16
C VAL A 441 -4.50 24.75 -10.62
N ARG A 442 -5.64 24.88 -11.29
CA ARG A 442 -5.76 24.65 -12.72
C ARG A 442 -5.26 25.86 -13.48
N GLY A 443 -4.24 25.65 -14.29
CA GLY A 443 -3.58 26.71 -15.03
C GLY A 443 -4.50 27.38 -16.05
N ALA A 444 -4.24 28.65 -16.32
CA ALA A 444 -5.00 29.46 -17.30
C ALA A 444 -4.92 28.83 -18.68
N SER A 445 -6.04 28.82 -19.41
CA SER A 445 -6.14 28.34 -20.78
C SER A 445 -6.72 29.42 -21.69
N SER A 446 -6.09 29.65 -22.84
CA SER A 446 -6.58 30.58 -23.83
C SER A 446 -7.87 30.10 -24.52
N VAL A 447 -8.07 28.78 -24.57
CA VAL A 447 -9.25 28.15 -25.19
C VAL A 447 -10.49 28.35 -24.32
N THR A 448 -10.31 28.27 -23.00
CA THR A 448 -11.43 28.32 -22.05
C THR A 448 -11.66 29.70 -21.45
N ASN A 449 -10.79 30.68 -21.75
CA ASN A 449 -10.83 32.04 -21.23
C ASN A 449 -10.93 32.15 -19.70
N TYR A 450 -10.44 31.16 -18.94
CA TYR A 450 -10.33 31.27 -17.50
C TYR A 450 -8.89 31.54 -17.05
N LEU A 451 -8.74 32.22 -15.93
CA LEU A 451 -7.49 32.40 -15.22
C LEU A 451 -7.21 31.19 -14.32
N ASP A 452 -6.05 31.15 -13.70
CA ASP A 452 -5.73 30.11 -12.68
C ASP A 452 -6.89 29.96 -11.69
N TRP A 453 -7.38 28.70 -11.57
CA TRP A 453 -8.56 28.42 -10.78
C TRP A 453 -8.22 27.39 -9.67
N PRO A 454 -8.18 27.84 -8.40
CA PRO A 454 -7.92 26.97 -7.27
C PRO A 454 -9.16 26.15 -6.90
N VAL A 455 -8.95 24.85 -6.72
CA VAL A 455 -9.95 23.89 -6.22
C VAL A 455 -9.35 23.10 -5.08
N ASP A 456 -10.09 22.97 -3.99
CA ASP A 456 -9.68 22.28 -2.78
C ASP A 456 -10.57 21.04 -2.56
N TYR A 457 -9.98 19.85 -2.66
CA TYR A 457 -10.62 18.56 -2.45
C TYR A 457 -10.23 18.02 -1.08
N ARG A 458 -11.20 17.61 -0.26
CA ARG A 458 -10.96 17.08 1.09
C ARG A 458 -11.74 15.81 1.32
N LEU A 459 -11.09 14.86 1.97
CA LEU A 459 -11.75 13.70 2.55
C LEU A 459 -11.23 13.46 3.96
N GLY A 460 -12.16 13.39 4.93
CA GLY A 460 -11.90 12.96 6.28
C GLY A 460 -12.52 11.58 6.52
N THR A 461 -11.74 10.61 7.02
CA THR A 461 -12.20 9.29 7.43
C THR A 461 -11.92 9.12 8.92
N LEU A 462 -12.95 8.98 9.72
CA LEU A 462 -12.85 8.55 11.11
C LEU A 462 -13.24 7.08 11.18
N GLY A 463 -12.53 6.25 11.95
CA GLY A 463 -12.91 4.86 12.10
C GLY A 463 -12.53 4.27 13.45
N VAL A 464 -13.21 3.20 13.81
CA VAL A 464 -13.02 2.44 15.05
C VAL A 464 -13.18 0.96 14.77
N SER A 465 -12.36 0.13 15.41
CA SER A 465 -12.56 -1.31 15.47
C SER A 465 -12.35 -1.83 16.90
N LEU A 466 -13.04 -2.91 17.21
CA LEU A 466 -12.90 -3.65 18.45
C LEU A 466 -13.07 -5.12 18.13
N ASP A 467 -12.06 -5.94 18.43
CA ASP A 467 -12.12 -7.38 18.25
C ASP A 467 -11.47 -8.11 19.41
N ASN A 468 -11.90 -9.34 19.65
CA ASN A 468 -11.34 -10.23 20.64
C ASN A 468 -11.09 -11.61 20.06
N THR A 469 -9.99 -12.21 20.45
CA THR A 469 -9.69 -13.63 20.16
C THR A 469 -9.76 -14.43 21.45
N SER A 470 -10.52 -15.55 21.41
CA SER A 470 -10.61 -16.52 22.48
C SER A 470 -10.08 -17.87 21.99
N THR A 471 -9.29 -18.54 22.76
CA THR A 471 -8.73 -19.86 22.45
C THR A 471 -9.33 -20.94 23.34
N PHE A 472 -9.51 -22.14 22.82
CA PHE A 472 -10.09 -23.26 23.53
C PHE A 472 -9.38 -24.56 23.16
N ASP A 473 -8.95 -25.33 24.14
CA ASP A 473 -8.54 -26.71 23.93
C ASP A 473 -9.77 -27.60 23.81
N THR A 474 -9.98 -28.21 22.63
CA THR A 474 -11.10 -29.11 22.40
C THR A 474 -10.63 -30.53 22.16
N ALA A 475 -11.55 -31.49 22.19
CA ALA A 475 -11.23 -32.88 21.87
C ALA A 475 -10.84 -33.08 20.38
N LEU A 476 -11.06 -32.08 19.52
CA LEU A 476 -10.71 -32.08 18.11
C LEU A 476 -9.45 -31.26 17.81
N GLY A 477 -8.83 -30.63 18.82
CA GLY A 477 -7.66 -29.75 18.65
C GLY A 477 -7.88 -28.36 19.21
N GLY A 478 -6.93 -27.47 18.99
CA GLY A 478 -7.01 -26.07 19.34
C GLY A 478 -8.06 -25.33 18.52
N LEU A 479 -8.97 -24.61 19.17
CA LEU A 479 -9.96 -23.75 18.53
C LEU A 479 -9.68 -22.31 18.88
N SER A 480 -9.37 -21.50 17.88
CA SER A 480 -9.29 -20.04 17.98
C SER A 480 -10.58 -19.41 17.46
N TRP A 481 -11.16 -18.50 18.21
CA TRP A 481 -12.40 -17.80 17.85
C TRP A 481 -12.22 -16.29 17.95
N ASN A 482 -12.11 -15.61 16.81
CA ASN A 482 -12.03 -14.15 16.68
C ASN A 482 -13.42 -13.59 16.34
N TYR A 483 -13.80 -12.50 17.00
CA TYR A 483 -15.07 -11.81 16.76
C TYR A 483 -14.96 -10.33 17.11
N GLY A 484 -15.70 -9.49 16.38
CA GLY A 484 -15.58 -8.06 16.57
C GLY A 484 -16.52 -7.21 15.75
N VAL A 485 -16.29 -5.90 15.84
CA VAL A 485 -17.02 -4.87 15.13
C VAL A 485 -16.05 -3.83 14.55
N GLU A 486 -16.45 -3.25 13.42
CA GLU A 486 -15.72 -2.16 12.78
C GLU A 486 -16.72 -1.11 12.27
N ALA A 487 -16.38 0.16 12.37
CA ALA A 487 -17.16 1.23 11.77
C ALA A 487 -16.25 2.34 11.26
N PHE A 488 -16.61 2.97 10.14
CA PHE A 488 -15.94 4.18 9.68
C PHE A 488 -16.88 5.12 8.95
N TRP A 489 -16.50 6.41 8.96
CA TRP A 489 -17.28 7.52 8.45
C TRP A 489 -16.42 8.36 7.51
N ASP A 490 -16.78 8.40 6.22
CA ASP A 490 -16.16 9.24 5.21
C ASP A 490 -16.95 10.53 5.03
N ARG A 491 -16.24 11.66 5.02
CA ARG A 491 -16.80 13.00 4.78
C ARG A 491 -16.01 13.68 3.69
N GLY A 492 -16.56 13.67 2.47
CA GLY A 492 -15.98 14.32 1.29
C GLY A 492 -16.49 15.74 1.13
N LYS A 493 -15.61 16.68 0.77
CA LYS A 493 -15.94 18.07 0.50
C LYS A 493 -15.06 18.64 -0.60
N THR A 494 -15.70 19.33 -1.55
CA THR A 494 -15.02 20.13 -2.57
C THR A 494 -15.35 21.59 -2.38
N GLU A 495 -14.34 22.46 -2.38
CA GLU A 495 -14.48 23.92 -2.33
C GLU A 495 -13.66 24.53 -3.47
N ALA A 496 -14.19 25.56 -4.13
CA ALA A 496 -13.50 26.27 -5.18
C ALA A 496 -13.82 27.75 -5.11
N ASP A 497 -12.94 28.59 -5.65
CA ASP A 497 -13.24 29.98 -5.91
C ASP A 497 -14.33 30.10 -6.97
N THR A 498 -15.06 31.21 -6.94
CA THR A 498 -16.14 31.44 -7.89
C THR A 498 -15.59 31.49 -9.33
N PHE A 499 -16.17 30.68 -10.19
CA PHE A 499 -15.83 30.59 -11.62
C PHE A 499 -16.93 31.24 -12.46
N TYR A 500 -16.58 32.30 -13.17
CA TYR A 500 -17.49 33.00 -14.04
C TYR A 500 -17.16 32.76 -15.53
N ASP A 501 -18.20 32.58 -16.36
CA ASP A 501 -18.03 32.58 -17.81
C ASP A 501 -17.76 34.02 -18.32
N SER A 502 -17.51 34.14 -19.62
CA SER A 502 -17.31 35.47 -20.29
C SER A 502 -18.50 36.42 -20.20
N ASN A 503 -19.68 35.91 -19.84
CA ASN A 503 -20.91 36.68 -19.68
C ASN A 503 -21.20 37.06 -18.23
N GLY A 504 -20.35 36.60 -17.29
CA GLY A 504 -20.49 36.82 -15.86
C GLY A 504 -21.47 35.88 -15.16
N THR A 505 -21.77 34.72 -15.76
CA THR A 505 -22.55 33.65 -15.14
C THR A 505 -21.65 32.85 -14.19
N ASP A 506 -22.14 32.65 -12.95
CA ASP A 506 -21.45 31.76 -12.01
C ASP A 506 -21.64 30.29 -12.42
N LEU A 507 -20.57 29.64 -12.77
CA LEU A 507 -20.51 28.23 -13.19
C LEU A 507 -19.84 27.32 -12.15
N THR A 508 -19.50 27.83 -10.98
CA THR A 508 -18.72 27.10 -9.95
C THR A 508 -19.33 25.73 -9.63
N ALA A 509 -20.62 25.68 -9.32
CA ALA A 509 -21.33 24.43 -9.01
C ALA A 509 -21.30 23.43 -10.18
N SER A 510 -21.40 23.91 -11.42
CA SER A 510 -21.39 23.07 -12.61
C SER A 510 -20.03 22.42 -12.88
N PHE A 511 -18.94 22.94 -12.33
CA PHE A 511 -17.56 22.48 -12.63
C PHE A 511 -16.79 21.97 -11.43
N THR A 512 -17.37 21.89 -10.23
CA THR A 512 -16.75 21.27 -9.03
C THR A 512 -17.18 19.84 -8.79
N GLY A 513 -18.26 19.39 -9.40
CA GLY A 513 -18.89 18.08 -9.15
C GLY A 513 -18.11 16.87 -9.65
N ALA A 514 -17.04 17.06 -10.43
CA ALA A 514 -16.15 15.98 -10.86
C ALA A 514 -15.35 15.34 -9.68
N THR A 515 -15.27 16.05 -8.54
CA THR A 515 -14.88 15.48 -7.26
C THR A 515 -15.94 15.89 -6.24
N PRO A 516 -16.96 15.08 -6.00
CA PRO A 516 -18.17 15.51 -5.35
C PRO A 516 -18.06 15.64 -3.83
N THR A 517 -18.93 16.46 -3.26
CA THR A 517 -19.24 16.49 -1.84
C THR A 517 -20.24 15.39 -1.51
N GLY A 518 -20.03 14.66 -0.40
CA GLY A 518 -20.92 13.58 0.03
C GLY A 518 -20.44 12.87 1.28
N ASN A 519 -21.28 12.00 1.82
CA ASN A 519 -20.99 11.24 3.04
C ASN A 519 -21.22 9.75 2.81
N ARG A 520 -20.36 8.92 3.44
CA ARG A 520 -20.52 7.47 3.49
C ARG A 520 -20.23 6.98 4.90
N ASP A 521 -21.12 6.17 5.43
CA ASP A 521 -20.98 5.48 6.72
C ASP A 521 -20.97 3.98 6.47
N VAL A 522 -20.05 3.26 7.11
CA VAL A 522 -19.94 1.80 7.00
C VAL A 522 -19.86 1.19 8.39
N TYR A 523 -20.63 0.14 8.61
CA TYR A 523 -20.70 -0.60 9.87
C TYR A 523 -20.56 -2.08 9.60
N SER A 524 -19.77 -2.78 10.40
CA SER A 524 -19.48 -4.19 10.24
C SER A 524 -19.50 -4.93 11.55
N ALA A 525 -19.94 -6.18 11.51
CA ALA A 525 -19.77 -7.14 12.59
C ALA A 525 -19.29 -8.46 12.01
N PHE A 526 -18.37 -9.15 12.69
CA PHE A 526 -17.78 -10.37 12.17
C PHE A 526 -17.49 -11.39 13.27
N THR A 527 -17.39 -12.64 12.85
CA THR A 527 -16.97 -13.77 13.67
C THR A 527 -16.26 -14.80 12.81
N ASN A 528 -15.13 -15.32 13.29
CA ASN A 528 -14.29 -16.29 12.62
C ASN A 528 -13.85 -17.35 13.62
N ALA A 529 -13.85 -18.62 13.22
CA ALA A 529 -13.38 -19.72 14.01
C ALA A 529 -12.40 -20.58 13.21
N THR A 530 -11.25 -20.87 13.78
CA THR A 530 -10.23 -21.77 13.24
C THR A 530 -10.01 -22.93 14.16
N LEU A 531 -10.14 -24.12 13.65
CA LEU A 531 -9.81 -25.37 14.32
C LEU A 531 -8.50 -25.92 13.74
N GLU A 532 -7.51 -26.14 14.59
CA GLU A 532 -6.27 -26.81 14.27
C GLU A 532 -6.30 -28.21 14.91
N HIS A 533 -6.36 -29.23 14.05
CA HIS A 533 -6.38 -30.63 14.46
C HIS A 533 -5.02 -31.26 14.25
N ASP A 534 -4.32 -31.51 15.35
CA ASP A 534 -2.91 -31.89 15.34
C ASP A 534 -2.12 -30.97 14.40
N ASP A 535 -1.02 -31.44 13.85
CA ASP A 535 -0.17 -30.67 12.92
C ASP A 535 -0.56 -30.85 11.45
N TRP A 536 -1.70 -31.48 11.13
CA TRP A 536 -2.00 -31.86 9.74
C TRP A 536 -3.25 -31.26 9.13
N LEU A 537 -4.17 -30.70 9.91
CA LEU A 537 -5.43 -30.16 9.39
C LEU A 537 -5.79 -28.84 10.06
N VAL A 538 -6.01 -27.81 9.24
CA VAL A 538 -6.55 -26.52 9.64
C VAL A 538 -7.88 -26.30 8.91
N VAL A 539 -8.94 -26.01 9.64
CA VAL A 539 -10.27 -25.68 9.11
C VAL A 539 -10.73 -24.37 9.70
N SER A 540 -11.01 -23.40 8.87
CA SER A 540 -11.59 -22.15 9.34
C SER A 540 -12.89 -21.79 8.63
N GLY A 541 -13.75 -21.06 9.35
CA GLY A 541 -15.00 -20.54 8.85
C GLY A 541 -15.34 -19.20 9.49
N GLY A 542 -15.76 -18.25 8.68
CA GLY A 542 -16.12 -16.93 9.12
C GLY A 542 -17.42 -16.43 8.54
N LEU A 543 -18.02 -15.49 9.22
CA LEU A 543 -19.19 -14.75 8.76
C LEU A 543 -19.02 -13.28 9.15
N ARG A 544 -19.14 -12.42 8.14
CA ARG A 544 -19.15 -10.99 8.31
C ARG A 544 -20.48 -10.43 7.83
N TYR A 545 -20.97 -9.37 8.43
CA TYR A 545 -22.08 -8.58 7.94
C TYR A 545 -21.61 -7.13 7.79
N ASP A 546 -21.68 -6.60 6.58
CA ASP A 546 -21.39 -5.20 6.28
C ASP A 546 -22.68 -4.48 5.93
N TYR A 547 -22.83 -3.26 6.46
CA TYR A 547 -23.91 -2.34 6.12
C TYR A 547 -23.30 -0.97 5.80
N TYR A 548 -23.77 -0.35 4.73
CA TYR A 548 -23.37 1.02 4.38
C TYR A 548 -24.56 1.95 4.21
N ASN A 549 -24.30 3.23 4.37
CA ASN A 549 -25.22 4.30 4.03
C ASN A 549 -24.45 5.47 3.37
N LEU A 550 -24.85 5.79 2.13
CA LEU A 550 -24.40 6.97 1.38
C LEU A 550 -25.51 8.02 1.44
N HIS A 551 -25.20 9.21 1.96
CA HIS A 551 -26.22 10.25 2.16
C HIS A 551 -25.67 11.65 1.91
N GLY A 552 -26.56 12.54 1.43
CA GLY A 552 -26.22 13.92 1.10
C GLY A 552 -27.03 14.45 -0.06
N THR A 553 -26.56 15.53 -0.67
CA THR A 553 -27.18 16.13 -1.85
C THR A 553 -26.19 16.19 -2.99
N THR A 554 -26.69 16.05 -4.22
CA THR A 554 -25.96 16.26 -5.47
C THR A 554 -26.84 16.99 -6.46
N SER A 555 -26.33 17.27 -7.66
CA SER A 555 -27.10 18.00 -8.66
C SER A 555 -26.92 17.39 -10.04
N VAL A 556 -27.92 17.51 -10.89
CA VAL A 556 -27.82 17.26 -12.31
C VAL A 556 -28.03 18.58 -13.08
N PHE A 557 -27.21 18.82 -14.07
CA PHE A 557 -27.21 20.07 -14.81
C PHE A 557 -27.75 19.88 -16.24
N GLY A 558 -28.78 20.67 -16.57
CA GLY A 558 -29.30 20.78 -17.93
C GLY A 558 -28.39 21.60 -18.83
N LEU A 559 -28.86 21.89 -20.03
CA LEU A 559 -28.25 22.81 -20.98
C LEU A 559 -29.35 23.59 -21.68
N GLU A 560 -29.35 24.86 -21.50
CA GLU A 560 -30.25 25.78 -22.22
C GLU A 560 -29.40 26.75 -23.02
N THR A 561 -29.68 26.85 -24.33
CA THR A 561 -29.01 27.77 -25.23
C THR A 561 -30.00 28.76 -25.78
N THR A 562 -29.81 30.00 -25.43
CA THR A 562 -30.64 31.14 -25.93
C THR A 562 -29.82 31.94 -26.91
N SER A 563 -30.32 32.07 -28.14
CA SER A 563 -29.70 32.90 -29.16
C SER A 563 -30.52 34.16 -29.38
N THR A 564 -29.88 35.30 -29.18
CA THR A 564 -30.46 36.61 -29.48
C THR A 564 -29.71 37.25 -30.67
N THR A 565 -30.46 37.55 -31.72
CA THR A 565 -29.88 38.25 -32.85
C THR A 565 -30.16 39.73 -32.73
N SER A 566 -29.12 40.53 -32.62
CA SER A 566 -29.14 41.99 -32.64
C SER A 566 -28.51 42.51 -33.95
N CYS A 567 -28.69 43.75 -34.26
CA CYS A 567 -28.08 44.33 -35.41
C CYS A 567 -26.96 45.29 -35.01
N ALA A 568 -25.74 45.01 -35.39
CA ALA A 568 -24.59 45.89 -35.16
C ALA A 568 -24.50 47.04 -36.13
N LEU A 569 -25.13 46.93 -37.33
CA LEU A 569 -25.14 47.98 -38.33
C LEU A 569 -26.43 47.93 -39.11
N TYR A 570 -27.20 49.04 -39.03
CA TYR A 570 -28.40 49.23 -39.84
C TYR A 570 -28.11 50.03 -41.11
N HIS A 571 -28.87 49.76 -42.14
CA HIS A 571 -28.76 50.53 -43.39
C HIS A 571 -29.11 52.01 -43.15
N PRO A 572 -28.28 53.00 -43.61
CA PRO A 572 -28.40 54.40 -43.25
C PRO A 572 -29.68 55.07 -43.71
N VAL A 573 -30.37 54.48 -44.68
CA VAL A 573 -31.65 55.00 -45.20
C VAL A 573 -32.83 54.11 -44.83
N LEU A 574 -32.62 52.77 -44.84
CA LEU A 574 -33.65 51.81 -44.50
C LEU A 574 -33.35 51.30 -43.07
N THR A 575 -33.70 52.06 -42.06
CA THR A 575 -33.35 51.85 -40.65
C THR A 575 -33.89 50.53 -40.05
N THR A 576 -34.75 49.83 -40.74
CA THR A 576 -35.22 48.47 -40.38
C THR A 576 -34.39 47.36 -41.06
N LEU A 577 -33.52 47.66 -42.03
CA LEU A 577 -32.66 46.69 -42.71
C LEU A 577 -31.33 46.55 -41.98
N CYS A 578 -31.14 45.40 -41.40
CA CYS A 578 -29.88 45.04 -40.73
C CYS A 578 -28.82 44.60 -41.77
N LEU A 579 -27.68 45.29 -41.79
CA LEU A 579 -26.55 45.03 -42.68
C LEU A 579 -25.51 44.09 -41.98
N ALA A 580 -25.47 44.09 -40.65
CA ALA A 580 -24.55 43.24 -39.89
C ALA A 580 -25.31 42.63 -38.69
N PRO A 581 -26.03 41.53 -38.92
CA PRO A 581 -26.64 40.81 -37.79
C PRO A 581 -25.54 40.15 -36.93
N VAL A 582 -25.64 40.34 -35.61
CA VAL A 582 -24.77 39.69 -34.60
C VAL A 582 -25.68 38.80 -33.77
N THR A 583 -25.42 37.53 -33.78
CA THR A 583 -26.09 36.55 -32.94
C THR A 583 -25.23 36.27 -31.72
N ASN A 584 -25.73 36.67 -30.56
CA ASN A 584 -25.13 36.32 -29.27
C ASN A 584 -25.85 35.08 -28.75
N THR A 585 -25.08 34.05 -28.48
CA THR A 585 -25.55 32.80 -27.90
C THR A 585 -25.13 32.76 -26.45
N THR A 586 -26.12 32.62 -25.57
CA THR A 586 -25.87 32.43 -24.12
C THR A 586 -26.22 31.00 -23.74
N THR A 587 -25.31 30.29 -23.14
CA THR A 587 -25.54 28.96 -22.61
C THR A 587 -25.67 29.04 -21.12
N THR A 588 -26.69 28.41 -20.56
CA THR A 588 -26.90 28.26 -19.11
C THR A 588 -27.06 26.78 -18.76
N TYR A 589 -26.74 26.44 -17.53
CA TYR A 589 -26.82 25.08 -17.01
C TYR A 589 -27.83 25.04 -15.85
N PRO A 590 -29.13 24.89 -16.12
CA PRO A 590 -30.17 24.80 -15.08
C PRO A 590 -29.83 23.60 -14.16
N GLU A 591 -29.81 23.86 -12.86
CA GLU A 591 -29.51 22.91 -11.82
C GLU A 591 -30.76 22.24 -11.27
N THR A 592 -30.74 20.93 -11.14
CA THR A 592 -31.75 20.15 -10.40
C THR A 592 -31.04 19.41 -9.26
N VAL A 593 -31.40 19.78 -8.03
CA VAL A 593 -30.83 19.16 -6.81
C VAL A 593 -31.53 17.83 -6.55
N LEU A 594 -30.73 16.82 -6.23
CA LEU A 594 -31.15 15.47 -5.89
C LEU A 594 -30.69 15.11 -4.48
N ASP A 595 -31.59 14.54 -3.69
CA ASP A 595 -31.26 13.92 -2.40
C ASP A 595 -30.77 12.50 -2.63
N VAL A 596 -29.70 12.11 -1.95
CA VAL A 596 -29.13 10.76 -1.95
C VAL A 596 -29.33 10.16 -0.57
N ASP A 597 -29.95 8.98 -0.53
CA ASP A 597 -30.05 8.11 0.66
C ASP A 597 -30.01 6.67 0.17
N ASN A 598 -28.79 6.13 0.01
CA ASN A 598 -28.55 4.81 -0.57
C ASN A 598 -27.87 3.91 0.47
N SER A 599 -28.57 2.86 0.87
CA SER A 599 -28.07 1.93 1.89
C SER A 599 -28.34 0.48 1.53
N GLN A 600 -27.39 -0.40 1.87
CA GLN A 600 -27.52 -1.85 1.68
C GLN A 600 -26.69 -2.58 2.72
N GLY A 601 -27.07 -3.81 3.05
CA GLY A 601 -26.29 -4.72 3.90
C GLY A 601 -26.19 -6.10 3.28
N GLU A 602 -25.06 -6.81 3.50
CA GLU A 602 -24.78 -8.12 2.94
C GLU A 602 -24.09 -9.02 3.95
N PHE A 603 -24.41 -10.33 3.91
CA PHE A 603 -23.68 -11.37 4.65
C PHE A 603 -22.55 -11.95 3.80
N LEU A 604 -21.36 -12.02 4.39
CA LEU A 604 -20.11 -12.32 3.71
C LEU A 604 -19.43 -13.53 4.36
N PRO A 605 -19.84 -14.76 3.98
CA PRO A 605 -19.23 -15.98 4.49
C PRO A 605 -17.83 -16.20 3.92
N THR A 606 -16.96 -16.81 4.75
CA THR A 606 -15.65 -17.32 4.35
C THR A 606 -15.48 -18.76 4.83
N ALA A 607 -14.68 -19.55 4.13
CA ALA A 607 -14.33 -20.89 4.53
C ALA A 607 -12.94 -21.26 3.96
N MET A 608 -12.14 -21.96 4.76
CA MET A 608 -10.83 -22.44 4.34
C MET A 608 -10.55 -23.82 4.93
N VAL A 609 -9.91 -24.66 4.15
CA VAL A 609 -9.34 -25.94 4.60
C VAL A 609 -7.93 -26.04 4.09
N ALA A 610 -6.99 -26.29 5.00
CA ALA A 610 -5.61 -26.62 4.67
C ALA A 610 -5.26 -27.97 5.30
N VAL A 611 -4.46 -28.73 4.60
CA VAL A 611 -3.91 -30.00 5.09
C VAL A 611 -2.40 -29.99 4.98
N GLN A 612 -1.70 -30.68 5.89
CA GLN A 612 -0.25 -30.79 5.88
C GLN A 612 0.16 -32.26 5.78
N PRO A 613 0.09 -32.85 4.57
CA PRO A 613 0.41 -34.25 4.40
C PRO A 613 1.89 -34.60 4.63
N TYR A 614 2.75 -33.61 4.58
CA TYR A 614 4.18 -33.64 4.89
C TYR A 614 4.56 -32.32 5.53
N ASP A 615 5.54 -32.27 6.41
CA ASP A 615 5.99 -31.09 7.14
C ASP A 615 6.38 -29.91 6.22
N TRP A 616 6.74 -30.18 4.99
CA TRP A 616 7.17 -29.23 3.98
C TRP A 616 6.07 -28.79 2.99
N LEU A 617 4.85 -29.39 3.03
CA LEU A 617 3.79 -29.18 2.03
C LEU A 617 2.45 -28.94 2.68
N GLN A 618 1.86 -27.78 2.42
CA GLN A 618 0.53 -27.35 2.92
C GLN A 618 -0.38 -26.95 1.74
N PRO A 619 -1.09 -27.89 1.07
CA PRO A 619 -2.16 -27.54 0.14
C PRO A 619 -3.38 -27.00 0.88
N PHE A 620 -4.08 -26.05 0.25
CA PHE A 620 -5.28 -25.43 0.80
C PHE A 620 -6.33 -25.10 -0.26
N VAL A 621 -7.57 -24.93 0.19
CA VAL A 621 -8.66 -24.34 -0.57
C VAL A 621 -9.34 -23.27 0.28
N LYS A 622 -9.70 -22.14 -0.32
CA LYS A 622 -10.38 -21.02 0.36
C LYS A 622 -11.53 -20.52 -0.51
N TYR A 623 -12.63 -20.20 0.13
CA TYR A 623 -13.76 -19.46 -0.42
C TYR A 623 -13.95 -18.18 0.40
N SER A 624 -14.20 -17.07 -0.27
CA SER A 624 -14.58 -15.81 0.39
C SER A 624 -15.60 -15.05 -0.45
N ARG A 625 -16.64 -14.55 0.22
CA ARG A 625 -17.56 -13.57 -0.32
C ARG A 625 -17.22 -12.21 0.26
N SER A 626 -17.24 -11.19 -0.56
CA SER A 626 -16.93 -9.81 -0.18
C SER A 626 -17.88 -8.83 -0.86
N MET A 627 -18.15 -7.70 -0.23
CA MET A 627 -18.97 -6.62 -0.75
C MET A 627 -18.18 -5.32 -0.78
N ARG A 628 -18.37 -4.54 -1.85
CA ARG A 628 -17.87 -3.18 -1.93
C ARG A 628 -19.02 -2.20 -2.11
N PRO A 629 -19.27 -1.30 -1.16
CA PRO A 629 -20.22 -0.20 -1.33
C PRO A 629 -19.80 0.71 -2.49
N PRO A 630 -20.74 1.37 -3.17
CA PRO A 630 -20.39 2.50 -4.02
C PRO A 630 -19.61 3.55 -3.22
N SER A 631 -18.73 4.28 -3.87
CA SER A 631 -18.01 5.39 -3.25
C SER A 631 -18.78 6.70 -3.34
N ILE A 632 -18.37 7.70 -2.55
CA ILE A 632 -18.85 9.08 -2.70
C ILE A 632 -18.66 9.54 -4.14
N MET A 633 -17.49 9.24 -4.72
CA MET A 633 -17.16 9.58 -6.10
C MET A 633 -18.17 9.02 -7.10
N GLU A 634 -18.49 7.74 -6.99
CA GLU A 634 -19.39 7.06 -7.93
C GLU A 634 -20.84 7.54 -7.82
N THR A 635 -21.30 7.79 -6.61
CA THR A 635 -22.72 8.09 -6.32
C THR A 635 -23.06 9.56 -6.59
N PHE A 636 -22.17 10.48 -6.21
CA PHE A 636 -22.41 11.94 -6.25
C PHE A 636 -21.79 12.64 -7.45
N PHE A 637 -21.06 11.93 -8.31
CA PHE A 637 -20.34 12.45 -9.48
C PHE A 637 -21.25 13.24 -10.42
N THR A 638 -20.92 14.50 -10.70
CA THR A 638 -21.79 15.39 -11.46
C THR A 638 -21.00 16.48 -12.19
N GLY A 639 -21.70 17.34 -12.92
CA GLY A 639 -21.14 18.55 -13.51
C GLY A 639 -20.21 18.28 -14.71
N GLY A 640 -19.09 18.95 -14.74
CA GLY A 640 -18.09 18.86 -15.79
C GLY A 640 -16.73 19.32 -15.33
N HIS A 641 -15.76 19.27 -16.22
CA HIS A 641 -14.45 19.87 -15.99
C HIS A 641 -14.49 21.37 -16.26
N PRO A 642 -13.73 22.17 -15.52
CA PRO A 642 -13.47 23.56 -15.90
C PRO A 642 -12.93 23.61 -17.32
N GLY A 643 -13.51 24.50 -18.11
CA GLY A 643 -13.15 24.63 -19.52
C GLY A 643 -13.87 23.70 -20.48
N ALA A 644 -14.61 22.71 -19.99
CA ALA A 644 -15.50 21.95 -20.86
C ALA A 644 -16.62 22.88 -21.39
N THR A 645 -16.94 22.74 -22.66
CA THR A 645 -18.04 23.46 -23.28
C THR A 645 -19.42 22.87 -22.94
N VAL A 646 -19.42 21.73 -22.21
CA VAL A 646 -20.64 20.98 -21.89
C VAL A 646 -20.49 20.35 -20.50
N VAL A 647 -21.51 20.49 -19.67
CA VAL A 647 -21.70 19.70 -18.45
C VAL A 647 -22.06 18.27 -18.86
N GLN A 648 -21.15 17.35 -18.61
CA GLN A 648 -21.24 16.00 -19.22
C GLN A 648 -21.48 14.89 -18.20
N TYR A 649 -21.37 15.17 -16.89
CA TYR A 649 -21.51 14.16 -15.85
C TYR A 649 -22.85 14.25 -15.13
N ALA A 650 -23.33 13.10 -14.68
CA ALA A 650 -24.52 13.02 -13.84
C ALA A 650 -24.33 12.01 -12.69
N PRO A 651 -24.93 12.27 -11.51
CA PRO A 651 -24.91 11.34 -10.39
C PRO A 651 -25.78 10.12 -10.66
N ASN A 652 -25.46 9.03 -9.97
CA ASN A 652 -26.33 7.86 -9.92
C ASN A 652 -26.55 7.43 -8.46
N PRO A 653 -27.62 7.94 -7.82
CA PRO A 653 -27.94 7.57 -6.44
C PRO A 653 -28.48 6.14 -6.30
N ASP A 654 -28.82 5.46 -7.41
CA ASP A 654 -29.41 4.13 -7.41
C ASP A 654 -28.36 3.01 -7.57
N LEU A 655 -27.07 3.32 -7.50
CA LEU A 655 -26.01 2.32 -7.56
C LEU A 655 -26.14 1.31 -6.43
N VAL A 656 -26.03 0.02 -6.77
CA VAL A 656 -25.98 -1.08 -5.80
C VAL A 656 -24.54 -1.51 -5.56
N ALA A 657 -24.28 -2.13 -4.41
CA ALA A 657 -22.97 -2.62 -4.06
C ALA A 657 -22.47 -3.71 -5.02
N GLU A 658 -21.18 -3.74 -5.28
CA GLU A 658 -20.53 -4.88 -5.92
C GLU A 658 -20.39 -6.02 -4.91
N VAL A 659 -20.73 -7.24 -5.33
CA VAL A 659 -20.59 -8.45 -4.52
C VAL A 659 -19.74 -9.45 -5.27
N GLY A 660 -18.69 -9.94 -4.63
CA GLY A 660 -17.71 -10.83 -5.24
C GLY A 660 -17.57 -12.15 -4.50
N ASP A 661 -17.64 -13.26 -5.23
CA ASP A 661 -17.32 -14.61 -4.76
C ASP A 661 -15.95 -15.02 -5.29
N THR A 662 -15.00 -15.35 -4.41
CA THR A 662 -13.64 -15.76 -4.76
C THR A 662 -13.39 -17.17 -4.28
N PHE A 663 -12.91 -18.02 -5.19
CA PHE A 663 -12.44 -19.38 -4.92
C PHE A 663 -10.94 -19.42 -5.15
N GLU A 664 -10.20 -19.98 -4.20
CA GLU A 664 -8.76 -20.17 -4.29
C GLU A 664 -8.39 -21.63 -4.02
N ILE A 665 -7.41 -22.10 -4.76
CA ILE A 665 -6.72 -23.36 -4.50
C ILE A 665 -5.23 -23.07 -4.52
N GLY A 666 -4.52 -23.49 -3.49
CA GLY A 666 -3.10 -23.19 -3.39
C GLY A 666 -2.32 -24.24 -2.64
N ALA A 667 -1.01 -24.03 -2.60
CA ALA A 667 -0.10 -24.83 -1.80
C ALA A 667 1.10 -23.97 -1.35
N ASN A 668 1.46 -24.13 -0.11
CA ASN A 668 2.70 -23.63 0.47
C ASN A 668 3.74 -24.75 0.55
N VAL A 669 5.00 -24.41 0.31
CA VAL A 669 6.13 -25.30 0.47
C VAL A 669 7.22 -24.60 1.28
N THR A 670 7.60 -25.21 2.40
CA THR A 670 8.67 -24.75 3.28
C THR A 670 9.67 -25.88 3.47
N GLN A 671 10.86 -25.76 2.88
CA GLN A 671 11.88 -26.78 2.97
C GLN A 671 13.22 -26.17 3.34
N ASN A 672 13.82 -26.65 4.40
CA ASN A 672 15.18 -26.34 4.80
C ASN A 672 16.10 -27.51 4.46
N GLY A 673 17.38 -27.25 4.15
CA GLY A 673 18.34 -28.27 3.84
C GLY A 673 18.07 -29.02 2.53
N LEU A 674 17.56 -28.34 1.48
CA LEU A 674 17.20 -28.96 0.19
C LEU A 674 18.46 -29.42 -0.60
N PHE A 675 19.48 -28.57 -0.70
CA PHE A 675 20.74 -28.84 -1.41
C PHE A 675 21.98 -28.68 -0.51
N ALA A 676 21.87 -27.86 0.55
CA ALA A 676 22.89 -27.62 1.57
C ALA A 676 22.24 -27.65 2.96
N ALA A 677 23.00 -27.94 4.01
CA ALA A 677 22.45 -28.12 5.36
C ALA A 677 21.76 -26.87 5.93
N ASP A 678 22.13 -25.69 5.46
CA ASP A 678 21.73 -24.38 5.93
C ASP A 678 21.02 -23.55 4.84
N ASP A 679 20.53 -24.19 3.76
CA ASP A 679 19.71 -23.52 2.78
C ASP A 679 18.22 -23.51 3.17
N SER A 680 17.49 -22.58 2.61
CA SER A 680 16.02 -22.50 2.75
C SER A 680 15.36 -22.34 1.38
N PHE A 681 14.32 -23.11 1.15
CA PHE A 681 13.45 -23.01 -0.01
C PHE A 681 12.02 -22.74 0.45
N ARG A 682 11.40 -21.73 -0.16
CA ARG A 682 10.03 -21.32 0.08
C ARG A 682 9.32 -21.20 -1.24
N PHE A 683 8.10 -21.69 -1.30
CA PHE A 683 7.28 -21.62 -2.51
C PHE A 683 5.80 -21.50 -2.15
N LYS A 684 5.11 -20.63 -2.84
CA LYS A 684 3.66 -20.47 -2.76
C LYS A 684 3.09 -20.48 -4.18
N ALA A 685 2.07 -21.30 -4.40
CA ALA A 685 1.28 -21.33 -5.63
C ALA A 685 -0.19 -21.14 -5.32
N VAL A 686 -0.86 -20.26 -6.05
CA VAL A 686 -2.30 -20.03 -5.90
C VAL A 686 -2.94 -19.91 -7.27
N GLY A 687 -3.97 -20.72 -7.52
CA GLY A 687 -4.94 -20.52 -8.59
C GLY A 687 -6.20 -19.88 -8.00
N PHE A 688 -6.75 -18.89 -8.67
CA PHE A 688 -7.96 -18.21 -8.20
C PHE A 688 -9.00 -18.08 -9.32
N TYR A 689 -10.27 -18.03 -8.91
CA TYR A 689 -11.41 -17.71 -9.74
C TYR A 689 -12.35 -16.80 -8.96
N ARG A 690 -12.66 -15.61 -9.51
CA ARG A 690 -13.51 -14.60 -8.90
C ARG A 690 -14.67 -14.24 -9.83
N GLN A 691 -15.86 -14.16 -9.27
CA GLN A 691 -17.06 -13.66 -9.92
C GLN A 691 -17.54 -12.42 -9.17
N ILE A 692 -17.87 -11.35 -9.90
CA ILE A 692 -18.36 -10.11 -9.31
C ILE A 692 -19.67 -9.75 -10.00
N ASP A 693 -20.72 -9.64 -9.22
CA ASP A 693 -22.00 -9.14 -9.65
C ASP A 693 -22.11 -7.64 -9.37
N ASN A 694 -22.90 -6.94 -10.18
CA ASN A 694 -23.12 -5.49 -10.10
C ASN A 694 -21.82 -4.66 -10.21
N TYR A 695 -20.84 -5.11 -10.99
CA TYR A 695 -19.60 -4.37 -11.19
C TYR A 695 -19.89 -2.93 -11.60
N ILE A 696 -19.30 -1.95 -10.93
CA ILE A 696 -19.54 -0.52 -11.21
C ILE A 696 -18.53 -0.04 -12.25
N SER A 697 -19.04 0.51 -13.34
CA SER A 697 -18.26 1.11 -14.42
C SER A 697 -18.88 2.44 -14.87
N MET A 698 -18.27 3.11 -15.82
CA MET A 698 -18.84 4.32 -16.41
C MET A 698 -19.64 3.97 -17.66
N GLY A 699 -20.72 4.70 -17.88
CA GLY A 699 -21.59 4.55 -19.03
C GLY A 699 -22.28 5.85 -19.40
N THR A 700 -22.98 5.87 -20.53
CA THR A 700 -23.81 6.99 -20.97
C THR A 700 -25.24 6.76 -20.52
N VAL A 701 -25.83 7.72 -19.79
CA VAL A 701 -27.21 7.64 -19.30
C VAL A 701 -28.00 8.84 -19.80
N VAL A 702 -29.29 8.63 -20.08
CA VAL A 702 -30.21 9.75 -20.33
C VAL A 702 -30.94 10.07 -19.03
N ARG A 703 -30.66 11.23 -18.46
CA ARG A 703 -31.28 11.65 -17.20
C ARG A 703 -32.65 12.24 -17.46
N PRO A 704 -33.69 11.75 -16.75
CA PRO A 704 -35.07 12.25 -16.92
C PRO A 704 -35.20 13.75 -16.65
N GLU A 705 -34.40 14.27 -15.70
CA GLU A 705 -34.44 15.67 -15.26
C GLU A 705 -33.99 16.64 -16.36
N THR A 706 -33.10 16.19 -17.26
CA THR A 706 -32.54 17.05 -18.31
C THR A 706 -32.94 16.60 -19.70
N GLY A 707 -33.41 15.35 -19.87
CA GLY A 707 -33.66 14.71 -21.18
C GLY A 707 -32.43 14.55 -22.05
N ARG A 708 -31.21 14.65 -21.49
CA ARG A 708 -29.92 14.62 -22.19
C ARG A 708 -29.11 13.41 -21.80
N GLU A 709 -28.16 13.07 -22.66
CA GLU A 709 -27.13 12.11 -22.38
C GLU A 709 -26.06 12.73 -21.45
N HIS A 710 -25.66 11.94 -20.45
CA HIS A 710 -24.61 12.26 -19.50
C HIS A 710 -23.74 11.01 -19.30
N THR A 711 -22.50 11.21 -18.95
CA THR A 711 -21.64 10.14 -18.42
C THR A 711 -21.92 9.98 -16.93
N ALA A 712 -22.19 8.76 -16.49
CA ALA A 712 -22.45 8.42 -15.09
C ALA A 712 -21.84 7.07 -14.73
N TYR A 713 -21.73 6.79 -13.44
CA TYR A 713 -21.43 5.44 -12.99
C TYR A 713 -22.67 4.57 -13.05
N VAL A 714 -22.52 3.32 -13.47
CA VAL A 714 -23.58 2.35 -13.68
C VAL A 714 -23.14 0.98 -13.20
N ASN A 715 -24.11 0.15 -12.75
CA ASN A 715 -23.85 -1.26 -12.53
C ASN A 715 -23.93 -2.01 -13.86
N VAL A 716 -22.89 -2.77 -14.16
CA VAL A 716 -22.79 -3.59 -15.37
C VAL A 716 -23.68 -4.82 -15.23
N ASP A 717 -24.43 -5.15 -16.28
CA ASP A 717 -25.27 -6.34 -16.34
C ASP A 717 -24.41 -7.61 -16.42
N GLY A 718 -24.91 -8.71 -15.83
CA GLY A 718 -24.20 -9.98 -15.79
C GLY A 718 -23.04 -9.99 -14.78
N THR A 719 -22.16 -10.94 -14.93
CA THR A 719 -21.08 -11.23 -13.95
C THR A 719 -19.72 -10.92 -14.57
N THR A 720 -18.95 -10.05 -13.94
CA THR A 720 -17.52 -9.86 -14.25
C THR A 720 -16.71 -11.03 -13.69
N ARG A 721 -15.81 -11.59 -14.48
CA ARG A 721 -15.01 -12.78 -14.11
C ARG A 721 -13.52 -12.47 -14.18
N MET A 722 -12.79 -12.93 -13.18
CA MET A 722 -11.35 -12.84 -13.10
C MET A 722 -10.78 -14.18 -12.67
N LYS A 723 -9.77 -14.67 -13.37
CA LYS A 723 -9.08 -15.91 -13.02
C LYS A 723 -7.59 -15.80 -13.28
N GLY A 724 -6.80 -16.55 -12.54
CA GLY A 724 -5.37 -16.49 -12.71
C GLY A 724 -4.60 -17.50 -11.89
N ILE A 725 -3.29 -17.43 -12.06
CA ILE A 725 -2.31 -18.22 -11.33
C ILE A 725 -1.23 -17.28 -10.83
N GLU A 726 -0.86 -17.43 -9.58
CA GLU A 726 0.22 -16.72 -8.92
C GLU A 726 1.22 -17.71 -8.36
N LEU A 727 2.51 -17.49 -8.64
CA LEU A 727 3.61 -18.28 -8.11
C LEU A 727 4.61 -17.34 -7.47
N GLU A 728 5.07 -17.66 -6.27
CA GLU A 728 6.15 -16.98 -5.58
C GLU A 728 7.13 -18.03 -5.07
N ALA A 729 8.41 -17.88 -5.37
CA ALA A 729 9.45 -18.76 -4.92
C ALA A 729 10.65 -17.99 -4.41
N SER A 730 11.28 -18.51 -3.38
CA SER A 730 12.56 -18.01 -2.87
C SER A 730 13.47 -19.15 -2.45
N TYR A 731 14.75 -18.97 -2.70
CA TYR A 731 15.81 -19.87 -2.27
C TYR A 731 16.97 -19.05 -1.70
N ASP A 732 17.40 -19.38 -0.52
CA ASP A 732 18.55 -18.75 0.13
C ASP A 732 19.55 -19.82 0.58
N ALA A 733 20.77 -19.77 0.05
CA ALA A 733 21.88 -20.63 0.38
C ALA A 733 22.95 -19.91 1.26
N GLY A 734 22.56 -18.85 1.97
CA GLY A 734 23.42 -18.05 2.80
C GLY A 734 24.42 -17.18 2.03
N ARG A 735 25.14 -17.73 1.04
CA ARG A 735 26.10 -17.01 0.18
C ARG A 735 25.47 -16.45 -1.10
N TRP A 736 24.40 -17.02 -1.56
CA TRP A 736 23.64 -16.55 -2.71
C TRP A 736 22.14 -16.80 -2.48
N TYR A 737 21.32 -16.05 -3.17
CA TYR A 737 19.89 -16.16 -3.08
C TYR A 737 19.27 -15.98 -4.45
N ALA A 738 18.07 -16.50 -4.62
CA ALA A 738 17.23 -16.27 -5.78
C ALA A 738 15.76 -16.19 -5.38
N GLY A 739 15.01 -15.31 -6.02
CA GLY A 739 13.58 -15.19 -5.87
C GLY A 739 12.90 -15.05 -7.22
N SER A 740 11.64 -15.44 -7.28
CA SER A 740 10.81 -15.26 -8.47
C SER A 740 9.37 -15.06 -8.11
N SER A 741 8.68 -14.25 -8.91
CA SER A 741 7.24 -14.17 -8.92
C SER A 741 6.70 -14.27 -10.33
N TYR A 742 5.55 -14.92 -10.48
CA TYR A 742 4.83 -15.04 -11.75
C TYR A 742 3.35 -14.78 -11.53
N THR A 743 2.75 -14.06 -12.46
CA THR A 743 1.32 -13.83 -12.51
C THR A 743 0.79 -14.13 -13.91
N TYR A 744 -0.22 -14.95 -13.97
CA TYR A 744 -1.12 -15.03 -15.12
C TYR A 744 -2.50 -14.54 -14.72
N LEU A 745 -3.07 -13.61 -15.48
CA LEU A 745 -4.36 -13.00 -15.20
C LEU A 745 -5.20 -12.96 -16.47
N ASP A 746 -6.45 -13.42 -16.38
CA ASP A 746 -7.44 -13.30 -17.42
C ASP A 746 -8.71 -12.68 -16.84
N THR A 747 -9.17 -11.58 -17.44
CA THR A 747 -10.30 -10.77 -16.97
C THR A 747 -11.36 -10.68 -18.07
N GLU A 748 -12.63 -10.89 -17.71
CA GLU A 748 -13.79 -10.77 -18.57
C GLU A 748 -14.81 -9.86 -17.88
N PHE A 749 -15.04 -8.69 -18.46
CA PHE A 749 -16.03 -7.75 -17.96
C PHE A 749 -17.36 -7.95 -18.66
N GLY A 750 -18.48 -7.60 -18.00
CA GLY A 750 -19.76 -7.48 -18.66
C GLY A 750 -19.71 -6.40 -19.77
N ASP A 751 -20.49 -6.59 -20.80
CA ASP A 751 -20.48 -5.77 -22.02
C ASP A 751 -21.66 -4.79 -22.14
N SER A 752 -22.61 -4.88 -21.21
CA SER A 752 -23.82 -4.06 -21.23
C SER A 752 -24.26 -3.63 -19.83
N TYR A 753 -25.09 -2.62 -19.76
CA TYR A 753 -25.80 -2.17 -18.56
C TYR A 753 -27.19 -1.67 -18.92
N THR A 754 -28.12 -1.78 -17.98
CA THR A 754 -29.50 -1.30 -18.15
C THR A 754 -29.74 -0.08 -17.24
N TYR A 755 -30.09 1.04 -17.86
CA TYR A 755 -30.46 2.26 -17.14
C TYR A 755 -31.85 2.76 -17.60
N ALA A 756 -32.74 3.03 -16.65
CA ALA A 756 -34.11 3.47 -16.91
C ALA A 756 -34.86 2.63 -17.95
N GLY A 757 -34.58 1.31 -17.99
CA GLY A 757 -35.23 0.35 -18.90
C GLY A 757 -34.63 0.31 -20.33
N THR A 758 -33.55 1.01 -20.59
CA THR A 758 -32.79 0.98 -21.84
C THR A 758 -31.44 0.32 -21.61
N THR A 759 -31.09 -0.65 -22.46
CA THR A 759 -29.79 -1.33 -22.41
C THR A 759 -28.78 -0.62 -23.31
N TYR A 760 -27.59 -0.41 -22.78
CA TYR A 760 -26.45 0.27 -23.41
C TYR A 760 -25.22 -0.64 -23.37
N ASP A 761 -24.28 -0.43 -24.27
CA ASP A 761 -22.98 -1.08 -24.25
C ASP A 761 -22.04 -0.41 -23.25
N VAL A 762 -21.30 -1.21 -22.49
CA VAL A 762 -20.25 -0.74 -21.58
C VAL A 762 -18.94 -0.59 -22.35
N SER A 763 -18.26 0.51 -22.13
CA SER A 763 -16.87 0.66 -22.52
C SER A 763 -16.00 0.71 -21.25
N PRO A 764 -15.50 -0.43 -20.75
CA PRO A 764 -14.66 -0.42 -19.58
C PRO A 764 -13.40 0.42 -19.78
N SER A 765 -12.94 1.12 -18.78
CA SER A 765 -11.68 1.86 -18.83
C SER A 765 -10.51 0.87 -18.91
N VAL A 766 -9.73 0.96 -19.97
CA VAL A 766 -8.59 0.07 -20.25
C VAL A 766 -7.37 0.32 -19.37
N ILE A 767 -7.30 1.48 -18.75
CA ILE A 767 -6.20 1.79 -17.81
C ILE A 767 -6.24 0.92 -16.54
N PHE A 768 -7.33 0.21 -16.32
CA PHE A 768 -7.52 -0.66 -15.17
C PHE A 768 -7.32 -2.15 -15.48
N VAL A 769 -7.05 -2.51 -16.73
CA VAL A 769 -6.81 -3.89 -17.15
C VAL A 769 -5.31 -4.17 -17.12
N PRO A 770 -4.81 -4.96 -16.16
CA PRO A 770 -3.39 -5.28 -16.12
C PRO A 770 -3.02 -6.27 -17.22
N PRO A 771 -1.72 -6.35 -17.58
CA PRO A 771 -1.19 -7.34 -18.48
C PRO A 771 -1.49 -8.77 -18.02
N ARG A 772 -1.69 -9.69 -19.00
CA ARG A 772 -1.96 -11.10 -18.70
C ARG A 772 -0.81 -11.80 -18.02
N ASN A 773 0.43 -11.46 -18.37
CA ASN A 773 1.62 -12.11 -17.83
C ASN A 773 2.56 -11.08 -17.22
N LYS A 774 3.05 -11.39 -16.03
CA LYS A 774 4.11 -10.66 -15.35
C LYS A 774 5.06 -11.65 -14.69
N VAL A 775 6.36 -11.45 -14.88
CA VAL A 775 7.43 -12.26 -14.30
C VAL A 775 8.43 -11.33 -13.64
N SER A 776 8.81 -11.62 -12.42
CA SER A 776 9.98 -11.01 -11.77
C SER A 776 10.95 -12.12 -11.36
N LEU A 777 12.21 -11.97 -11.71
CA LEU A 777 13.31 -12.84 -11.29
C LEU A 777 14.34 -11.96 -10.61
N ASP A 778 14.79 -12.38 -9.44
CA ASP A 778 15.79 -11.67 -8.65
C ASP A 778 16.84 -12.68 -8.17
N ALA A 779 18.13 -12.35 -8.25
CA ALA A 779 19.19 -13.19 -7.72
C ALA A 779 20.39 -12.33 -7.30
N GLY A 780 21.09 -12.80 -6.27
CA GLY A 780 22.26 -12.08 -5.78
C GLY A 780 23.25 -12.97 -5.02
N VAL A 781 24.42 -12.39 -4.76
CA VAL A 781 25.51 -13.00 -4.01
C VAL A 781 25.89 -12.14 -2.82
N ARG A 782 26.22 -12.80 -1.72
CA ARG A 782 26.74 -12.17 -0.49
C ARG A 782 28.22 -12.55 -0.34
N LEU A 783 29.07 -11.53 -0.36
CA LEU A 783 30.53 -11.66 -0.32
C LEU A 783 31.08 -11.02 0.94
N PHE A 784 32.34 -11.36 1.28
CA PHE A 784 33.04 -10.77 2.43
C PHE A 784 32.25 -10.87 3.73
N GLU A 785 31.84 -12.08 4.11
CA GLU A 785 31.03 -12.32 5.30
C GLU A 785 29.69 -11.49 5.30
N LYS A 786 29.05 -11.47 4.14
CA LYS A 786 27.80 -10.73 3.87
C LYS A 786 27.95 -9.20 3.89
N LYS A 787 29.15 -8.63 3.99
CA LYS A 787 29.37 -7.17 3.95
C LYS A 787 29.04 -6.57 2.59
N LEU A 788 29.25 -7.32 1.50
CA LEU A 788 28.93 -6.91 0.15
C LEU A 788 27.82 -7.80 -0.40
N VAL A 789 26.72 -7.19 -0.77
CA VAL A 789 25.62 -7.81 -1.51
C VAL A 789 25.60 -7.23 -2.92
N VAL A 790 25.54 -8.08 -3.94
CA VAL A 790 25.34 -7.66 -5.33
C VAL A 790 24.28 -8.56 -5.93
N GLY A 791 23.24 -7.94 -6.46
CA GLY A 791 22.13 -8.65 -7.09
C GLY A 791 21.68 -8.01 -8.40
N GLY A 792 20.84 -8.73 -9.11
CA GLY A 792 20.20 -8.27 -10.33
C GLY A 792 18.77 -8.77 -10.41
N ARG A 793 17.94 -7.98 -11.08
CA ARG A 793 16.53 -8.27 -11.27
C ARG A 793 16.16 -8.20 -12.73
N ILE A 794 15.24 -9.05 -13.14
CA ILE A 794 14.63 -9.07 -14.47
C ILE A 794 13.13 -9.00 -14.26
N ASN A 795 12.50 -7.97 -14.83
CA ASN A 795 11.06 -7.78 -14.81
C ASN A 795 10.53 -7.82 -16.24
N TYR A 796 9.78 -8.88 -16.57
CA TYR A 796 9.02 -8.99 -17.80
C TYR A 796 7.55 -8.69 -17.53
N VAL A 797 6.98 -7.79 -18.32
CA VAL A 797 5.57 -7.42 -18.27
C VAL A 797 5.01 -7.56 -19.67
N GLY A 798 3.99 -8.41 -19.81
CA GLY A 798 3.31 -8.62 -21.11
C GLY A 798 2.50 -7.40 -21.53
N GLY A 799 2.21 -7.30 -22.81
CA GLY A 799 1.34 -6.26 -23.34
C GLY A 799 -0.11 -6.40 -22.83
N THR A 800 -0.85 -5.31 -22.81
CA THR A 800 -2.29 -5.31 -22.56
C THR A 800 -3.04 -5.83 -23.77
N SER A 801 -4.04 -6.69 -23.54
CA SER A 801 -4.83 -7.26 -24.63
C SER A 801 -5.77 -6.21 -25.24
N PRO A 802 -5.81 -6.05 -26.57
CA PRO A 802 -6.68 -5.08 -27.25
C PRO A 802 -8.16 -5.50 -27.31
N ASN A 803 -8.58 -6.61 -26.69
CA ASN A 803 -9.93 -7.18 -26.84
C ASN A 803 -11.00 -6.55 -25.93
N ILE A 804 -10.79 -5.34 -25.43
CA ILE A 804 -11.73 -4.67 -24.54
C ILE A 804 -12.17 -3.36 -25.19
N GLY A 805 -13.29 -3.40 -25.92
CA GLY A 805 -13.96 -2.23 -26.47
C GLY A 805 -13.11 -1.37 -27.45
N SER A 806 -13.54 -0.16 -27.70
CA SER A 806 -12.82 0.81 -28.53
C SER A 806 -11.65 1.44 -27.76
N LEU A 807 -10.54 0.69 -27.65
CA LEU A 807 -9.30 1.20 -27.05
C LEU A 807 -8.74 2.33 -27.89
N THR A 808 -8.48 3.47 -27.29
CA THR A 808 -7.57 4.43 -27.90
C THR A 808 -6.15 3.88 -27.80
N ALA A 809 -5.33 4.04 -28.83
CA ALA A 809 -3.92 3.58 -28.85
C ALA A 809 -3.10 4.08 -27.64
N SER A 810 -3.55 5.14 -26.96
CA SER A 810 -2.91 5.77 -25.82
C SER A 810 -2.86 4.89 -24.56
N TYR A 811 -3.70 3.86 -24.45
CA TYR A 811 -3.82 3.00 -23.26
C TYR A 811 -3.32 1.58 -23.50
N VAL A 812 -2.81 1.27 -24.69
CA VAL A 812 -2.23 -0.05 -24.99
C VAL A 812 -0.75 -0.02 -24.64
N SER A 813 -0.32 -0.85 -23.68
CA SER A 813 1.10 -1.08 -23.43
C SER A 813 1.57 -2.30 -24.22
N GLU A 814 2.72 -2.17 -24.89
CA GLU A 814 3.46 -3.29 -25.46
C GLU A 814 4.17 -4.05 -24.33
N ASP A 815 4.61 -5.27 -24.61
CA ASP A 815 5.43 -6.02 -23.66
C ASP A 815 6.82 -5.40 -23.56
N TYR A 816 7.36 -5.44 -22.34
CA TYR A 816 8.71 -4.93 -22.07
C TYR A 816 9.45 -5.80 -21.07
N THR A 817 10.78 -5.73 -21.12
CA THR A 817 11.67 -6.37 -20.14
C THR A 817 12.65 -5.36 -19.59
N LEU A 818 12.68 -5.20 -18.28
CA LEU A 818 13.63 -4.35 -17.56
C LEU A 818 14.67 -5.22 -16.87
N TYR A 819 15.90 -4.76 -16.90
CA TYR A 819 17.03 -5.33 -16.19
C TYR A 819 17.56 -4.32 -15.19
N ASP A 820 17.64 -4.72 -13.93
CA ASP A 820 18.15 -3.89 -12.84
C ASP A 820 19.35 -4.57 -12.19
N VAL A 821 20.27 -3.75 -11.68
CA VAL A 821 21.40 -4.21 -10.85
C VAL A 821 21.40 -3.38 -9.58
N TYR A 822 21.58 -4.04 -8.46
CA TYR A 822 21.63 -3.38 -7.15
C TYR A 822 22.67 -3.99 -6.25
N GLY A 823 23.02 -3.28 -5.19
CA GLY A 823 23.90 -3.82 -4.17
C GLY A 823 24.06 -2.91 -2.98
N SER A 824 24.64 -3.49 -1.94
CA SER A 824 24.98 -2.77 -0.71
C SER A 824 26.32 -3.20 -0.18
N TYR A 825 27.03 -2.26 0.45
CA TYR A 825 28.29 -2.51 1.13
C TYR A 825 28.26 -1.97 2.56
N ALA A 826 28.28 -2.86 3.54
CA ALA A 826 28.39 -2.51 4.95
C ALA A 826 29.87 -2.25 5.31
N PHE A 827 30.25 -1.00 5.49
CA PHE A 827 31.57 -0.64 5.97
C PHE A 827 31.81 -1.17 7.40
N ASN A 828 30.76 -1.07 8.21
CA ASN A 828 30.68 -1.58 9.57
C ASN A 828 29.19 -1.79 9.92
N GLU A 829 28.87 -2.16 11.15
CA GLU A 829 27.50 -2.41 11.62
C GLU A 829 26.61 -1.17 11.55
N ASN A 830 27.21 0.02 11.53
CA ASN A 830 26.50 1.31 11.59
C ASN A 830 26.42 2.02 10.24
N THR A 831 27.20 1.61 9.22
CA THR A 831 27.34 2.37 7.98
C THR A 831 27.20 1.49 6.77
N THR A 832 26.20 1.75 5.95
CA THR A 832 25.91 0.99 4.73
C THR A 832 25.81 1.92 3.52
N LEU A 833 26.58 1.62 2.48
CA LEU A 833 26.42 2.22 1.15
C LEU A 833 25.51 1.33 0.32
N ARG A 834 24.53 1.90 -0.36
CA ARG A 834 23.65 1.20 -1.31
C ARG A 834 23.77 1.85 -2.67
N PHE A 835 23.68 1.03 -3.71
CA PHE A 835 23.68 1.49 -5.11
C PHE A 835 22.74 0.65 -5.94
N ALA A 836 22.11 1.28 -6.93
CA ALA A 836 21.28 0.58 -7.90
C ALA A 836 21.33 1.26 -9.26
N VAL A 837 21.11 0.45 -10.30
CA VAL A 837 20.88 0.94 -11.66
C VAL A 837 19.61 0.25 -12.15
N SER A 838 18.54 1.02 -12.25
CA SER A 838 17.26 0.57 -12.79
C SER A 838 17.23 0.79 -14.31
N ASN A 839 16.52 -0.08 -15.03
CA ASN A 839 16.44 -0.07 -16.49
C ASN A 839 17.85 0.00 -17.13
N LEU A 840 18.71 -0.95 -16.77
CA LEU A 840 20.13 -0.99 -17.19
C LEU A 840 20.29 -0.92 -18.72
N THR A 841 19.38 -1.53 -19.46
CA THR A 841 19.35 -1.56 -20.92
C THR A 841 18.79 -0.30 -21.55
N ASP A 842 18.34 0.65 -20.76
CA ASP A 842 17.82 1.95 -21.21
C ASP A 842 16.67 1.81 -22.24
N VAL A 843 15.74 0.90 -21.97
CA VAL A 843 14.57 0.61 -22.81
C VAL A 843 13.51 1.70 -22.61
N ALA A 844 12.97 2.21 -23.71
CA ALA A 844 11.77 3.04 -23.70
C ALA A 844 10.53 2.14 -23.58
N TYR A 845 9.65 2.40 -22.62
CA TYR A 845 8.48 1.57 -22.36
C TYR A 845 7.33 2.36 -21.76
N VAL A 846 6.11 1.86 -21.96
CA VAL A 846 4.92 2.34 -21.24
C VAL A 846 4.67 1.36 -20.10
N PRO A 847 4.71 1.79 -18.83
CA PRO A 847 4.51 0.90 -17.68
C PRO A 847 3.12 0.25 -17.72
N ALA A 848 2.98 -0.92 -17.12
CA ALA A 848 1.66 -1.51 -16.85
C ALA A 848 0.76 -0.50 -16.14
N LEU A 849 -0.50 -0.39 -16.55
CA LEU A 849 -1.47 0.58 -16.06
C LEU A 849 -0.99 2.06 -16.20
N GLY A 850 -0.10 2.31 -17.13
CA GLY A 850 0.37 3.63 -17.54
C GLY A 850 -0.30 4.12 -18.81
N THR A 851 0.18 5.24 -19.34
CA THR A 851 -0.26 5.84 -20.61
C THR A 851 0.94 6.24 -21.46
N THR A 852 0.74 6.41 -22.76
CA THR A 852 1.78 6.94 -23.66
C THR A 852 2.14 8.40 -23.36
N SER A 853 1.30 9.12 -22.63
CA SER A 853 1.60 10.47 -22.14
C SER A 853 2.65 10.47 -21.03
N TYR A 854 2.79 9.36 -20.31
CA TYR A 854 3.74 9.20 -19.22
C TYR A 854 4.50 7.88 -19.35
N PRO A 855 5.40 7.75 -20.33
CA PRO A 855 6.29 6.60 -20.47
C PRO A 855 7.14 6.43 -19.22
N GLY A 856 7.65 5.22 -19.01
CA GLY A 856 8.49 4.92 -17.86
C GLY A 856 9.88 5.60 -17.93
N PRO A 857 10.53 5.82 -16.76
CA PRO A 857 11.87 6.43 -16.74
C PRO A 857 12.92 5.55 -17.41
N GLY A 858 13.83 6.18 -18.13
CA GLY A 858 15.02 5.57 -18.70
C GLY A 858 15.99 5.12 -17.61
N ARG A 859 17.18 4.66 -18.01
CA ARG A 859 18.20 4.19 -17.07
C ARG A 859 18.48 5.20 -15.98
N THR A 860 18.28 4.79 -14.73
CA THR A 860 18.48 5.61 -13.54
C THR A 860 19.46 4.94 -12.60
N ALA A 861 20.58 5.57 -12.31
CA ALA A 861 21.55 5.12 -11.31
C ALA A 861 21.34 5.91 -10.00
N THR A 862 21.29 5.20 -8.87
CA THR A 862 21.13 5.80 -7.55
C THR A 862 22.22 5.31 -6.61
N VAL A 863 22.59 6.16 -5.66
CA VAL A 863 23.49 5.84 -4.56
C VAL A 863 22.94 6.45 -3.28
N SER A 864 23.00 5.70 -2.18
CA SER A 864 22.60 6.18 -0.87
C SER A 864 23.53 5.70 0.23
N LEU A 865 23.67 6.49 1.27
CA LEU A 865 24.45 6.19 2.45
C LEU A 865 23.56 6.21 3.68
N GLY A 866 23.56 5.09 4.40
CA GLY A 866 22.77 4.89 5.62
C GLY A 866 23.69 4.81 6.84
N PHE A 867 23.27 5.45 7.92
CA PHE A 867 23.90 5.39 9.24
C PHE A 867 22.87 4.96 10.28
N LYS A 868 23.22 3.98 11.13
CA LYS A 868 22.39 3.49 12.22
C LYS A 868 23.22 3.43 13.51
N PHE A 869 22.78 4.10 14.58
CA PHE A 869 23.51 4.24 15.85
C PHE A 869 22.72 3.69 17.03
#